data_579b78eebd57a27d998b2702ea106b70
#
_entry.id   579b78eebd57a27d998b2702ea106b70
#
_cell.length_a   1.000
_cell.length_b   1.000
_cell.length_c   1.000
_cell.angle_alpha   90.00
_cell.angle_beta   90.00
_cell.angle_gamma   90.00
#
_symmetry.space_group_name_H-M   'P 1'
#
loop_
_entity.id
_entity.type
_entity.pdbx_description
1 polymer ?
#
loop_
_entity_poly.entity_id
_entity_poly.type
_entity_poly.pdbx_seq_one_letter_code
_entity_poly.pdbx_strand_id
1 'polypeptide(L)'
;MSMLRTFASGLLLASTAAFSPLHAQAPTPAAAPVPATTESPDSITPAQSPTGTLDAARVDTFLDGLVPYLMAQGDLAGAVVTVVENGKVVTERGFGFSDVEKRTPVDPRTTLFRPGSISKLFVWTAVMQLVEQGKLDLDTDINTYLDIKVPAKGEPVTLRQIMTHTSGLEERMRYLIVLGPDHPANRDNYLKDWVPNQISAPGTKPAYSNYATGIASYIVERVSGQRFEEYAQQHILQPLDMQYASFEQKLPAELLPHAAKGYLLGSGKSYPAEKNTAPGVGGLYASGAAMSRFMMAALNHGELDGQRIMRAETNAQMLTPQAAILPHLPRMTLGWMASDTGGYETRSHGGTMLFFYSWLWMIPERNIGVFVSTNSVGRDAAGSALRAQVWERFVENFLPTLPIEAAGPGVDAAVAREHAAALAGVTWQSTRRSDSSYLRMLSLFAPTRVHPQDDGTITVDGQKGLNGQLLRWREVSPWLWQQENGRGLLEVKVEDGRPVYFSGGPFASVFGFEPIPGWRSPAWLRPALFVALGLLTLSAVLRIGGVFVRRYYRVSAPLEARGLRWLQTLSITTQLGTVVAWVLYVKSIAAPGGISGYSNGPLILMQALSWLSVFAAVALVWVAVRAPASWPRVRRYGAWVVALAGVVVAFVAITQRLISTGLQL
;
A
#
# COMPACT_ATOMS: atom_id res chain seq x y z
N MET A 1 15.54 -1.12 -15.92
CA MET A 1 15.54 -0.61 -14.52
C MET A 1 14.31 0.23 -14.20
N SER A 2 13.77 1.04 -15.11
CA SER A 2 12.52 1.78 -14.87
C SER A 2 11.30 0.86 -14.64
N MET A 3 11.14 -0.21 -15.42
CA MET A 3 10.00 -1.14 -15.31
C MET A 3 9.91 -1.91 -13.99
N LEU A 4 11.03 -2.29 -13.36
CA LEU A 4 11.03 -2.92 -12.04
C LEU A 4 10.70 -1.93 -10.92
N ARG A 5 11.06 -0.65 -11.08
CA ARG A 5 10.60 0.41 -10.18
C ARG A 5 9.10 0.65 -10.31
N THR A 6 8.56 0.65 -11.51
CA THR A 6 7.11 0.78 -11.77
C THR A 6 6.32 -0.42 -11.21
N PHE A 7 6.89 -1.63 -11.30
CA PHE A 7 6.30 -2.84 -10.72
C PHE A 7 6.33 -2.81 -9.18
N ALA A 8 7.46 -2.46 -8.59
CA ALA A 8 7.57 -2.30 -7.15
C ALA A 8 6.65 -1.19 -6.62
N SER A 9 6.50 -0.11 -7.39
CA SER A 9 5.54 0.96 -7.09
C SER A 9 4.10 0.50 -7.26
N GLY A 10 3.78 -0.32 -8.24
CA GLY A 10 2.44 -0.90 -8.44
C GLY A 10 2.05 -1.89 -7.33
N LEU A 11 2.97 -2.71 -6.86
CA LEU A 11 2.75 -3.63 -5.73
C LEU A 11 2.73 -2.90 -4.37
N LEU A 12 3.56 -1.86 -4.21
CA LEU A 12 3.45 -0.93 -3.09
C LEU A 12 2.15 -0.11 -3.20
N LEU A 13 1.67 0.23 -4.41
CA LEU A 13 0.40 0.95 -4.63
C LEU A 13 -0.83 0.10 -4.28
N ALA A 14 -0.81 -1.21 -4.45
CA ALA A 14 -1.82 -2.09 -3.84
C ALA A 14 -1.67 -2.15 -2.31
N SER A 15 -0.52 -1.77 -1.77
CA SER A 15 -0.21 -1.72 -0.35
C SER A 15 -0.05 -0.32 0.22
N THR A 16 0.28 0.67 -0.60
CA THR A 16 0.40 2.09 -0.22
C THR A 16 -0.10 2.91 -1.40
N ALA A 17 -1.25 3.54 -1.27
CA ALA A 17 -1.74 4.51 -2.24
C ALA A 17 -0.94 5.81 -2.12
N ALA A 18 0.31 5.80 -2.54
CA ALA A 18 1.12 7.01 -2.64
C ALA A 18 2.23 6.85 -3.68
N PHE A 19 2.07 7.52 -4.79
CA PHE A 19 3.07 8.19 -5.62
C PHE A 19 4.20 7.40 -6.28
N SER A 20 4.16 7.28 -7.61
CA SER A 20 5.35 7.33 -8.47
C SER A 20 5.00 7.85 -9.87
N PRO A 21 5.62 8.93 -10.35
CA PRO A 21 5.62 9.28 -11.75
C PRO A 21 6.89 8.82 -12.45
N LEU A 22 6.74 8.33 -13.68
CA LEU A 22 7.82 8.29 -14.66
C LEU A 22 7.83 9.62 -15.43
N HIS A 23 8.95 10.30 -15.40
CA HIS A 23 9.16 11.52 -16.19
C HIS A 23 9.71 11.17 -17.59
N ALA A 24 8.97 11.60 -18.61
CA ALA A 24 9.59 12.06 -19.85
C ALA A 24 9.77 13.58 -19.72
N GLN A 25 11.00 14.07 -19.74
CA GLN A 25 11.28 15.49 -19.80
C GLN A 25 10.92 16.01 -21.20
N ALA A 26 9.92 16.89 -21.28
CA ALA A 26 9.76 17.78 -22.40
C ALA A 26 10.64 19.01 -22.18
N PRO A 27 11.25 19.58 -23.24
CA PRO A 27 12.11 20.74 -23.10
C PRO A 27 11.30 21.97 -22.69
N THR A 28 11.81 22.71 -21.73
CA THR A 28 11.26 23.96 -21.23
C THR A 28 11.33 25.03 -22.31
N PRO A 29 10.23 25.69 -22.71
CA PRO A 29 10.31 26.88 -23.54
C PRO A 29 10.93 28.03 -22.73
N ALA A 30 11.87 28.75 -23.34
CA ALA A 30 12.45 29.94 -22.76
C ALA A 30 11.37 31.01 -22.53
N ALA A 31 11.29 31.53 -21.31
CA ALA A 31 10.39 32.59 -20.96
C ALA A 31 10.79 33.90 -21.66
N ALA A 32 9.85 34.49 -22.38
CA ALA A 32 9.98 35.83 -22.88
C ALA A 32 9.89 36.86 -21.73
N PRO A 33 10.62 37.98 -21.77
CA PRO A 33 10.59 38.94 -20.68
C PRO A 33 9.23 39.67 -20.64
N VAL A 34 8.58 39.64 -19.46
CA VAL A 34 7.38 40.40 -19.20
C VAL A 34 7.75 41.84 -18.86
N PRO A 35 7.13 42.87 -19.46
CA PRO A 35 7.37 44.26 -19.11
C PRO A 35 6.92 44.55 -17.68
N ALA A 36 7.75 45.18 -16.89
CA ALA A 36 7.40 45.63 -15.53
C ALA A 36 6.38 46.76 -15.61
N THR A 37 5.14 46.47 -15.27
CA THR A 37 4.15 47.50 -14.91
C THR A 37 4.22 47.70 -13.41
N THR A 38 4.68 48.87 -12.98
CA THR A 38 4.64 49.38 -11.61
C THR A 38 3.22 49.83 -11.29
N GLU A 39 2.33 48.92 -10.94
CA GLU A 39 1.15 49.19 -10.12
C GLU A 39 1.30 48.41 -8.83
N SER A 40 1.34 49.15 -7.71
CA SER A 40 1.26 48.52 -6.38
C SER A 40 -0.04 47.72 -6.28
N PRO A 41 0.00 46.45 -5.95
CA PRO A 41 -1.24 45.76 -5.69
C PRO A 41 -1.88 46.37 -4.44
N ASP A 42 -3.09 46.86 -4.60
CA ASP A 42 -3.97 47.15 -3.48
C ASP A 42 -3.94 45.99 -2.50
N SER A 43 -3.77 46.29 -1.24
CA SER A 43 -3.73 45.33 -0.16
C SER A 43 -4.93 44.40 -0.27
N ILE A 44 -4.68 43.17 -0.74
CA ILE A 44 -5.68 42.10 -0.62
C ILE A 44 -5.86 41.91 0.88
N THR A 45 -6.95 42.45 1.42
CA THR A 45 -7.37 42.17 2.79
C THR A 45 -7.49 40.65 2.91
N PRO A 46 -6.77 39.96 3.81
CA PRO A 46 -6.93 38.54 3.99
C PRO A 46 -8.42 38.27 4.25
N ALA A 47 -9.03 37.38 3.46
CA ALA A 47 -10.40 36.99 3.71
C ALA A 47 -10.51 36.58 5.18
N GLN A 48 -11.40 37.22 5.92
CA GLN A 48 -11.63 36.91 7.32
C GLN A 48 -11.90 35.43 7.44
N SER A 49 -11.12 34.74 8.28
CA SER A 49 -11.31 33.32 8.56
C SER A 49 -12.76 33.10 8.99
N PRO A 50 -13.50 32.19 8.33
CA PRO A 50 -14.91 32.00 8.66
C PRO A 50 -15.04 31.39 10.05
N THR A 51 -15.55 32.16 10.99
CA THR A 51 -15.90 31.70 12.34
C THR A 51 -17.30 31.09 12.43
N GLY A 52 -17.94 30.86 11.29
CA GLY A 52 -19.31 30.37 11.16
C GLY A 52 -19.43 28.94 10.65
N THR A 53 -20.66 28.47 10.52
CA THR A 53 -21.02 27.22 9.83
C THR A 53 -20.63 27.27 8.35
N LEU A 54 -20.38 26.08 7.75
CA LEU A 54 -20.09 25.98 6.33
C LEU A 54 -21.24 26.46 5.47
N ASP A 55 -20.95 27.35 4.54
CA ASP A 55 -21.91 27.80 3.53
C ASP A 55 -21.94 26.79 2.36
N ALA A 56 -23.07 26.12 2.20
CA ALA A 56 -23.26 25.10 1.16
C ALA A 56 -22.99 25.64 -0.25
N ALA A 57 -23.43 26.85 -0.58
CA ALA A 57 -23.23 27.45 -1.91
C ALA A 57 -21.74 27.75 -2.18
N ARG A 58 -20.99 28.17 -1.17
CA ARG A 58 -19.53 28.35 -1.27
C ARG A 58 -18.82 27.01 -1.44
N VAL A 59 -19.23 25.97 -0.69
CA VAL A 59 -18.65 24.60 -0.82
C VAL A 59 -18.96 24.06 -2.21
N ASP A 60 -20.17 24.21 -2.71
CA ASP A 60 -20.55 23.78 -4.06
C ASP A 60 -19.73 24.50 -5.13
N THR A 61 -19.60 25.82 -5.05
CA THR A 61 -18.79 26.61 -5.98
C THR A 61 -17.31 26.17 -5.98
N PHE A 62 -16.76 25.90 -4.80
CA PHE A 62 -15.40 25.39 -4.66
C PHE A 62 -15.24 24.02 -5.32
N LEU A 63 -16.17 23.09 -5.06
CA LEU A 63 -16.11 21.74 -5.64
C LEU A 63 -16.33 21.78 -7.16
N ASP A 64 -17.23 22.59 -7.67
CA ASP A 64 -17.49 22.76 -9.10
C ASP A 64 -16.29 23.37 -9.86
N GLY A 65 -15.49 24.20 -9.21
CA GLY A 65 -14.24 24.71 -9.77
C GLY A 65 -13.08 23.72 -9.72
N LEU A 66 -12.98 22.94 -8.67
CA LEU A 66 -11.82 22.09 -8.41
C LEU A 66 -11.95 20.69 -9.03
N VAL A 67 -13.06 19.98 -8.74
CA VAL A 67 -13.17 18.55 -9.04
C VAL A 67 -13.19 18.27 -10.53
N PRO A 68 -13.97 18.97 -11.39
CA PRO A 68 -13.94 18.76 -12.84
C PRO A 68 -12.56 19.04 -13.46
N TYR A 69 -11.86 20.06 -12.98
CA TYR A 69 -10.49 20.36 -13.42
C TYR A 69 -9.54 19.20 -13.12
N LEU A 70 -9.52 18.68 -11.89
CA LEU A 70 -8.68 17.56 -11.49
C LEU A 70 -9.04 16.28 -12.25
N MET A 71 -10.33 16.04 -12.49
CA MET A 71 -10.81 14.90 -13.27
C MET A 71 -10.33 14.97 -14.72
N ALA A 72 -10.42 16.13 -15.36
CA ALA A 72 -9.97 16.32 -16.74
C ALA A 72 -8.44 16.13 -16.87
N GLN A 73 -7.65 16.70 -15.95
CA GLN A 73 -6.20 16.51 -15.91
C GLN A 73 -5.80 15.05 -15.69
N GLY A 74 -6.52 14.39 -14.78
CA GLY A 74 -6.25 13.01 -14.38
C GLY A 74 -6.85 11.93 -15.27
N ASP A 75 -7.66 12.27 -16.26
CA ASP A 75 -8.45 11.30 -17.06
C ASP A 75 -9.29 10.38 -16.15
N LEU A 76 -10.10 10.99 -15.27
CA LEU A 76 -10.96 10.30 -14.32
C LEU A 76 -12.39 10.21 -14.86
N ALA A 77 -13.05 9.05 -14.65
CA ALA A 77 -14.38 8.76 -15.16
C ALA A 77 -15.49 9.46 -14.34
N GLY A 78 -15.45 9.29 -13.03
CA GLY A 78 -16.43 9.86 -12.10
C GLY A 78 -15.89 10.02 -10.70
N ALA A 79 -16.54 10.89 -9.94
CA ALA A 79 -16.24 11.14 -8.53
C ALA A 79 -17.51 11.50 -7.75
N VAL A 80 -17.48 11.24 -6.45
CA VAL A 80 -18.48 11.72 -5.48
C VAL A 80 -17.75 12.42 -4.34
N VAL A 81 -18.31 13.56 -3.89
CA VAL A 81 -17.84 14.29 -2.71
C VAL A 81 -19.06 14.58 -1.84
N THR A 82 -18.96 14.28 -0.54
CA THR A 82 -19.98 14.65 0.43
C THR A 82 -19.34 15.37 1.62
N VAL A 83 -20.02 16.40 2.11
CA VAL A 83 -19.59 17.17 3.28
C VAL A 83 -20.74 17.24 4.27
N VAL A 84 -20.44 16.92 5.52
CA VAL A 84 -21.39 17.03 6.64
C VAL A 84 -20.85 17.97 7.71
N GLU A 85 -21.74 18.68 8.39
CA GLU A 85 -21.42 19.52 9.54
C GLU A 85 -22.58 19.54 10.53
N ASN A 86 -22.27 19.42 11.81
CA ASN A 86 -23.26 19.53 12.90
C ASN A 86 -24.49 18.63 12.71
N GLY A 87 -24.26 17.38 12.30
CA GLY A 87 -25.32 16.39 12.08
C GLY A 87 -26.20 16.65 10.86
N LYS A 88 -25.76 17.51 9.93
CA LYS A 88 -26.46 17.82 8.69
C LYS A 88 -25.56 17.66 7.48
N VAL A 89 -26.16 17.31 6.36
CA VAL A 89 -25.50 17.34 5.06
C VAL A 89 -25.34 18.79 4.61
N VAL A 90 -24.10 19.22 4.37
CA VAL A 90 -23.78 20.52 3.77
C VAL A 90 -23.93 20.41 2.25
N THR A 91 -23.31 19.38 1.65
CA THR A 91 -23.42 19.10 0.21
C THR A 91 -23.18 17.65 -0.12
N GLU A 92 -23.79 17.19 -1.21
CA GLU A 92 -23.57 15.89 -1.84
C GLU A 92 -23.46 16.13 -3.35
N ARG A 93 -22.24 15.96 -3.90
CA ARG A 93 -21.95 16.26 -5.31
C ARG A 93 -21.45 15.04 -6.05
N GLY A 94 -22.04 14.78 -7.22
CA GLY A 94 -21.59 13.79 -8.18
C GLY A 94 -20.96 14.47 -9.40
N PHE A 95 -19.86 13.94 -9.91
CA PHE A 95 -19.12 14.47 -11.05
C PHE A 95 -18.83 13.36 -12.05
N GLY A 96 -18.95 13.67 -13.36
CA GLY A 96 -18.68 12.71 -14.43
C GLY A 96 -19.66 11.54 -14.47
N PHE A 97 -19.18 10.35 -14.76
CA PHE A 97 -20.01 9.19 -15.08
C PHE A 97 -19.71 7.97 -14.20
N SER A 98 -20.78 7.33 -13.74
CA SER A 98 -20.75 6.00 -13.12
C SER A 98 -20.56 4.88 -14.15
N ASP A 99 -21.04 5.08 -15.38
CA ASP A 99 -20.88 4.23 -16.56
C ASP A 99 -20.59 5.16 -17.76
N VAL A 100 -19.33 5.20 -18.21
CA VAL A 100 -18.88 6.08 -19.30
C VAL A 100 -19.48 5.63 -20.63
N GLU A 101 -19.58 4.31 -20.87
CA GLU A 101 -20.09 3.76 -22.10
C GLU A 101 -21.56 4.12 -22.32
N LYS A 102 -22.35 4.12 -21.25
CA LYS A 102 -23.77 4.53 -21.26
C LYS A 102 -23.99 6.01 -20.99
N ARG A 103 -22.92 6.74 -20.66
CA ARG A 103 -22.98 8.15 -20.19
C ARG A 103 -23.92 8.34 -19.00
N THR A 104 -23.99 7.35 -18.09
CA THR A 104 -24.81 7.45 -16.88
C THR A 104 -24.09 8.38 -15.89
N PRO A 105 -24.66 9.53 -15.52
CA PRO A 105 -24.02 10.46 -14.61
C PRO A 105 -23.87 9.86 -13.21
N VAL A 106 -22.92 10.37 -12.44
CA VAL A 106 -22.82 10.05 -11.01
C VAL A 106 -23.93 10.77 -10.27
N ASP A 107 -24.81 10.01 -9.63
CA ASP A 107 -25.78 10.52 -8.65
C ASP A 107 -25.21 10.27 -7.24
N PRO A 108 -24.92 11.32 -6.44
CA PRO A 108 -24.32 11.16 -5.12
C PRO A 108 -25.19 10.39 -4.13
N ARG A 109 -26.52 10.31 -4.38
CA ARG A 109 -27.47 9.64 -3.50
C ARG A 109 -27.61 8.16 -3.79
N THR A 110 -27.49 7.75 -5.06
CA THR A 110 -27.80 6.38 -5.48
C THR A 110 -26.63 5.64 -6.09
N THR A 111 -25.64 6.33 -6.71
CA THR A 111 -24.48 5.66 -7.32
C THR A 111 -23.61 4.98 -6.28
N LEU A 112 -23.43 3.68 -6.41
CA LEU A 112 -22.61 2.86 -5.51
C LEU A 112 -21.15 2.87 -5.94
N PHE A 113 -20.32 3.54 -5.16
CA PHE A 113 -18.87 3.42 -5.25
C PHE A 113 -18.38 2.26 -4.40
N ARG A 114 -17.08 1.96 -4.49
CA ARG A 114 -16.40 0.99 -3.63
C ARG A 114 -15.41 1.70 -2.72
N PRO A 115 -15.81 2.04 -1.50
CA PRO A 115 -14.96 2.77 -0.55
C PRO A 115 -13.68 2.02 -0.12
N GLY A 116 -13.54 0.75 -0.53
CA GLY A 116 -12.37 -0.07 -0.22
C GLY A 116 -12.19 -0.23 1.29
N SER A 117 -10.98 0.02 1.78
CA SER A 117 -10.63 -0.19 3.20
C SER A 117 -11.41 0.65 4.20
N ILE A 118 -12.18 1.65 3.77
CA ILE A 118 -13.15 2.33 4.66
C ILE A 118 -14.18 1.33 5.21
N SER A 119 -14.42 0.21 4.51
CA SER A 119 -15.19 -0.95 4.99
C SER A 119 -14.77 -1.44 6.37
N LYS A 120 -13.49 -1.30 6.71
CA LYS A 120 -12.94 -1.73 8.01
C LYS A 120 -13.57 -0.99 9.19
N LEU A 121 -13.98 0.27 8.99
CA LEU A 121 -14.66 1.03 10.03
C LEU A 121 -15.95 0.36 10.49
N PHE A 122 -16.65 -0.32 9.57
CA PHE A 122 -17.86 -1.09 9.88
C PHE A 122 -17.52 -2.40 10.63
N VAL A 123 -16.38 -3.05 10.32
CA VAL A 123 -15.89 -4.19 11.12
C VAL A 123 -15.58 -3.74 12.55
N TRP A 124 -14.91 -2.61 12.70
CA TRP A 124 -14.56 -2.08 14.01
C TRP A 124 -15.79 -1.64 14.80
N THR A 125 -16.78 -1.05 14.14
CA THR A 125 -18.09 -0.77 14.75
C THR A 125 -18.75 -2.05 15.24
N ALA A 126 -18.78 -3.12 14.42
CA ALA A 126 -19.36 -4.42 14.80
C ALA A 126 -18.60 -5.06 15.98
N VAL A 127 -17.26 -5.01 15.97
CA VAL A 127 -16.43 -5.49 17.10
C VAL A 127 -16.80 -4.73 18.37
N MET A 128 -16.86 -3.39 18.30
CA MET A 128 -17.17 -2.57 19.48
C MET A 128 -18.61 -2.75 19.98
N GLN A 129 -19.57 -3.02 19.09
CA GLN A 129 -20.94 -3.42 19.50
C GLN A 129 -20.93 -4.73 20.28
N LEU A 130 -20.12 -5.71 19.87
CA LEU A 130 -20.01 -6.99 20.58
C LEU A 130 -19.21 -6.84 21.89
N VAL A 131 -18.24 -5.94 21.95
CA VAL A 131 -17.57 -5.56 23.21
C VAL A 131 -18.55 -4.91 24.18
N GLU A 132 -19.37 -4.00 23.69
CA GLU A 132 -20.43 -3.32 24.46
C GLU A 132 -21.46 -4.31 25.04
N GLN A 133 -21.72 -5.43 24.34
CA GLN A 133 -22.57 -6.52 24.78
C GLN A 133 -21.85 -7.52 25.71
N GLY A 134 -20.58 -7.32 26.02
CA GLY A 134 -19.76 -8.26 26.82
C GLY A 134 -19.44 -9.58 26.14
N LYS A 135 -19.66 -9.69 24.82
CA LYS A 135 -19.41 -10.91 24.04
C LYS A 135 -17.97 -11.02 23.53
N LEU A 136 -17.29 -9.88 23.40
CA LEU A 136 -15.88 -9.77 23.03
C LEU A 136 -15.12 -8.95 24.06
N ASP A 137 -13.85 -9.28 24.21
CA ASP A 137 -12.88 -8.47 24.95
C ASP A 137 -11.73 -8.10 24.03
N LEU A 138 -11.32 -6.83 24.05
CA LEU A 138 -10.30 -6.30 23.15
C LEU A 138 -8.90 -6.85 23.40
N ASP A 139 -8.62 -7.33 24.61
CA ASP A 139 -7.30 -7.71 25.08
C ASP A 139 -7.14 -9.23 25.28
N THR A 140 -8.20 -9.98 25.02
CA THR A 140 -8.18 -11.46 25.02
C THR A 140 -7.51 -11.98 23.73
N ASP A 141 -6.78 -13.13 23.85
CA ASP A 141 -6.22 -13.85 22.68
C ASP A 141 -7.32 -14.18 21.67
N ILE A 142 -7.16 -13.71 20.43
CA ILE A 142 -8.12 -13.92 19.35
C ILE A 142 -8.39 -15.40 19.05
N ASN A 143 -7.43 -16.29 19.34
CA ASN A 143 -7.60 -17.73 19.17
C ASN A 143 -8.72 -18.31 20.06
N THR A 144 -9.13 -17.60 21.12
CA THR A 144 -10.27 -17.97 21.95
C THR A 144 -11.59 -17.92 21.17
N TYR A 145 -11.69 -17.06 20.16
CA TYR A 145 -12.90 -16.86 19.35
C TYR A 145 -12.86 -17.60 18.00
N LEU A 146 -11.73 -18.23 17.65
CA LEU A 146 -11.49 -18.79 16.30
C LEU A 146 -11.54 -20.32 16.30
N ASP A 147 -11.91 -20.89 15.16
CA ASP A 147 -11.77 -22.32 14.82
C ASP A 147 -10.53 -22.61 13.96
N ILE A 148 -9.74 -21.58 13.67
CA ILE A 148 -8.42 -21.65 13.03
C ILE A 148 -7.39 -21.09 14.00
N LYS A 149 -6.13 -21.56 13.88
CA LYS A 149 -5.06 -21.06 14.75
C LYS A 149 -4.25 -19.98 14.04
N VAL A 150 -4.28 -18.78 14.61
CA VAL A 150 -3.38 -17.69 14.22
C VAL A 150 -2.08 -17.85 15.01
N PRO A 151 -0.91 -17.95 14.34
CA PRO A 151 0.35 -18.14 15.02
C PRO A 151 0.73 -16.91 15.83
N ALA A 152 1.29 -17.12 17.02
CA ALA A 152 1.83 -16.08 17.87
C ALA A 152 3.37 -16.23 17.95
N LYS A 153 4.08 -15.11 17.85
CA LYS A 153 5.53 -15.03 18.05
C LYS A 153 5.80 -14.25 19.34
N GLY A 154 5.78 -14.95 20.44
CA GLY A 154 5.80 -14.35 21.78
C GLY A 154 4.38 -14.22 22.34
N GLU A 155 3.94 -13.00 22.58
CA GLU A 155 2.62 -12.73 23.15
C GLU A 155 1.47 -13.02 22.17
N PRO A 156 0.27 -13.38 22.68
CA PRO A 156 -0.92 -13.58 21.86
C PRO A 156 -1.33 -12.32 21.09
N VAL A 157 -2.01 -12.52 19.96
CA VAL A 157 -2.62 -11.43 19.19
C VAL A 157 -3.99 -11.11 19.78
N THR A 158 -4.30 -9.82 19.93
CA THR A 158 -5.58 -9.34 20.47
C THR A 158 -6.34 -8.49 19.44
N LEU A 159 -7.65 -8.30 19.65
CA LEU A 159 -8.46 -7.43 18.79
C LEU A 159 -7.98 -5.97 18.83
N ARG A 160 -7.54 -5.48 19.99
CA ARG A 160 -6.93 -4.13 20.09
C ARG A 160 -5.74 -3.98 19.16
N GLN A 161 -4.85 -4.95 19.12
CA GLN A 161 -3.67 -4.93 18.23
C GLN A 161 -4.06 -5.06 16.75
N ILE A 162 -5.14 -5.78 16.43
CA ILE A 162 -5.67 -5.82 15.07
C ILE A 162 -6.24 -4.46 14.66
N MET A 163 -7.07 -3.86 15.51
CA MET A 163 -7.71 -2.56 15.25
C MET A 163 -6.71 -1.41 15.16
N THR A 164 -5.56 -1.52 15.84
CA THR A 164 -4.46 -0.56 15.78
C THR A 164 -3.38 -0.92 14.76
N HIS A 165 -3.58 -1.98 13.98
CA HIS A 165 -2.61 -2.50 13.00
C HIS A 165 -1.23 -2.83 13.59
N THR A 166 -1.19 -3.28 14.84
CA THR A 166 0.05 -3.68 15.55
C THR A 166 0.11 -5.17 15.86
N SER A 167 -0.73 -6.00 15.21
CA SER A 167 -0.75 -7.46 15.41
C SER A 167 0.55 -8.17 15.01
N GLY A 168 1.39 -7.53 14.19
CA GLY A 168 2.62 -8.11 13.66
C GLY A 168 2.41 -9.17 12.58
N LEU A 169 1.18 -9.46 12.17
CA LEU A 169 0.88 -10.37 11.08
C LEU A 169 1.29 -9.75 9.74
N GLU A 170 1.98 -10.55 8.91
CA GLU A 170 2.37 -10.10 7.57
C GLU A 170 1.17 -9.94 6.64
N GLU A 171 1.37 -9.18 5.56
CA GLU A 171 0.31 -8.92 4.59
C GLU A 171 0.07 -10.14 3.69
N ARG A 172 -1.20 -10.43 3.42
CA ARG A 172 -1.66 -11.42 2.46
C ARG A 172 -2.51 -10.76 1.38
N MET A 173 -2.05 -10.83 0.14
CA MET A 173 -2.73 -10.21 -1.01
C MET A 173 -3.54 -11.21 -1.84
N ARG A 174 -3.13 -12.48 -1.82
CA ARG A 174 -3.77 -13.51 -2.63
C ARG A 174 -5.23 -13.70 -2.24
N TYR A 175 -6.08 -13.80 -3.24
CA TYR A 175 -7.54 -13.93 -3.13
C TYR A 175 -8.25 -12.74 -2.47
N LEU A 176 -7.56 -11.68 -2.09
CA LEU A 176 -8.22 -10.54 -1.42
C LEU A 176 -9.20 -9.82 -2.34
N ILE A 177 -8.76 -9.47 -3.55
CA ILE A 177 -9.58 -8.80 -4.56
C ILE A 177 -9.51 -9.62 -5.86
N VAL A 178 -10.67 -10.00 -6.37
CA VAL A 178 -10.79 -10.78 -7.61
C VAL A 178 -11.69 -10.06 -8.61
N LEU A 179 -11.46 -10.28 -9.90
CA LEU A 179 -12.24 -9.68 -10.98
C LEU A 179 -13.23 -10.66 -11.57
N GLY A 180 -14.42 -10.17 -11.91
CA GLY A 180 -15.47 -10.91 -12.61
C GLY A 180 -16.36 -11.75 -11.69
N PRO A 181 -17.50 -12.25 -12.26
CA PRO A 181 -18.53 -12.92 -11.48
C PRO A 181 -18.14 -14.33 -11.01
N ASP A 182 -17.36 -15.06 -11.81
CA ASP A 182 -17.19 -16.50 -11.70
C ASP A 182 -15.89 -16.94 -11.00
N HIS A 183 -15.24 -16.03 -10.25
CA HIS A 183 -14.01 -16.37 -9.55
C HIS A 183 -14.30 -17.32 -8.37
N PRO A 184 -13.60 -18.48 -8.25
CA PRO A 184 -13.85 -19.49 -7.25
C PRO A 184 -13.41 -19.10 -5.82
N ALA A 185 -12.58 -18.06 -5.68
CA ALA A 185 -12.10 -17.66 -4.37
C ALA A 185 -13.23 -17.08 -3.53
N ASN A 186 -13.27 -17.49 -2.27
CA ASN A 186 -14.22 -17.05 -1.26
C ASN A 186 -13.48 -16.70 0.03
N ARG A 187 -14.23 -16.31 1.07
CA ARG A 187 -13.67 -15.96 2.37
C ARG A 187 -12.81 -17.07 2.98
N ASP A 188 -13.26 -18.34 2.91
CA ASP A 188 -12.53 -19.44 3.48
C ASP A 188 -11.20 -19.69 2.78
N ASN A 189 -11.14 -19.57 1.45
CA ASN A 189 -9.88 -19.57 0.72
C ASN A 189 -8.94 -18.45 1.22
N TYR A 190 -9.46 -17.25 1.43
CA TYR A 190 -8.65 -16.14 1.93
C TYR A 190 -8.19 -16.35 3.37
N LEU A 191 -9.03 -16.83 4.26
CA LEU A 191 -8.71 -16.95 5.70
C LEU A 191 -8.01 -18.25 6.07
N LYS A 192 -8.34 -19.39 5.44
CA LYS A 192 -7.97 -20.72 5.91
C LYS A 192 -6.88 -21.42 5.09
N ASP A 193 -6.75 -21.13 3.77
CA ASP A 193 -5.76 -21.81 2.93
C ASP A 193 -4.33 -21.54 3.39
N TRP A 194 -4.08 -20.36 3.92
CA TRP A 194 -2.79 -20.00 4.51
C TRP A 194 -2.96 -18.88 5.53
N VAL A 195 -2.57 -19.15 6.76
CA VAL A 195 -2.51 -18.17 7.83
C VAL A 195 -1.14 -17.51 7.81
N PRO A 196 -1.04 -16.17 7.60
CA PRO A 196 0.22 -15.46 7.59
C PRO A 196 1.02 -15.59 8.87
N ASN A 197 2.34 -15.55 8.76
CA ASN A 197 3.21 -15.55 9.93
C ASN A 197 3.17 -14.20 10.63
N GLN A 198 3.41 -14.23 11.93
CA GLN A 198 3.72 -13.04 12.70
C GLN A 198 5.21 -12.70 12.52
N ILE A 199 5.51 -11.58 11.90
CA ILE A 199 6.89 -11.15 11.57
C ILE A 199 7.49 -10.18 12.58
N SER A 200 6.65 -9.56 13.43
CA SER A 200 7.07 -8.76 14.58
C SER A 200 6.24 -9.13 15.79
N ALA A 201 6.74 -8.85 16.99
CA ALA A 201 5.96 -9.03 18.21
C ALA A 201 4.74 -8.09 18.20
N PRO A 202 3.57 -8.53 18.73
CA PRO A 202 2.38 -7.71 18.79
C PRO A 202 2.61 -6.43 19.61
N GLY A 203 1.97 -5.34 19.21
CA GLY A 203 2.08 -4.05 19.90
C GLY A 203 3.39 -3.27 19.67
N THR A 204 4.37 -3.83 18.94
CA THR A 204 5.70 -3.22 18.82
C THR A 204 5.88 -2.31 17.62
N LYS A 205 5.15 -2.54 16.53
CA LYS A 205 5.29 -1.77 15.27
C LYS A 205 3.97 -1.70 14.53
N PRO A 206 3.60 -0.56 13.94
CA PRO A 206 2.51 -0.50 12.99
C PRO A 206 2.86 -1.31 11.74
N ALA A 207 1.96 -2.19 11.33
CA ALA A 207 2.06 -3.00 10.13
C ALA A 207 0.64 -3.32 9.66
N TYR A 208 0.06 -2.45 8.85
CA TYR A 208 -1.29 -2.63 8.32
C TYR A 208 -1.47 -4.00 7.68
N SER A 209 -2.47 -4.76 8.13
CA SER A 209 -2.76 -6.08 7.61
C SER A 209 -4.24 -6.22 7.23
N ASN A 210 -4.49 -6.51 5.95
CA ASN A 210 -5.83 -6.86 5.48
C ASN A 210 -6.28 -8.19 6.05
N TYR A 211 -5.35 -9.15 6.15
CA TYR A 211 -5.65 -10.46 6.72
C TYR A 211 -6.13 -10.35 8.18
N ALA A 212 -5.44 -9.55 9.00
CA ALA A 212 -5.83 -9.33 10.40
C ALA A 212 -7.26 -8.77 10.51
N THR A 213 -7.63 -7.82 9.63
CA THR A 213 -9.01 -7.32 9.58
C THR A 213 -10.00 -8.42 9.14
N GLY A 214 -9.61 -9.26 8.19
CA GLY A 214 -10.42 -10.42 7.78
C GLY A 214 -10.70 -11.38 8.97
N ILE A 215 -9.69 -11.62 9.80
CA ILE A 215 -9.84 -12.37 11.05
C ILE A 215 -10.81 -11.68 12.02
N ALA A 216 -10.71 -10.36 12.21
CA ALA A 216 -11.65 -9.63 13.07
C ALA A 216 -13.11 -9.72 12.55
N SER A 217 -13.30 -9.57 11.23
CA SER A 217 -14.61 -9.78 10.59
C SER A 217 -15.14 -11.21 10.81
N TYR A 218 -14.27 -12.20 10.73
CA TYR A 218 -14.62 -13.60 10.99
C TYR A 218 -14.95 -13.86 12.48
N ILE A 219 -14.26 -13.19 13.40
CA ILE A 219 -14.61 -13.24 14.84
C ILE A 219 -16.02 -12.68 15.07
N VAL A 220 -16.38 -11.56 14.41
CA VAL A 220 -17.76 -11.05 14.47
C VAL A 220 -18.76 -12.12 14.06
N GLU A 221 -18.52 -12.85 12.96
CA GLU A 221 -19.40 -13.92 12.51
C GLU A 221 -19.48 -15.08 13.53
N ARG A 222 -18.34 -15.50 14.05
CA ARG A 222 -18.26 -16.60 15.03
C ARG A 222 -19.03 -16.31 16.32
N VAL A 223 -18.92 -15.07 16.80
CA VAL A 223 -19.49 -14.65 18.08
C VAL A 223 -20.96 -14.25 17.94
N SER A 224 -21.35 -13.65 16.83
CA SER A 224 -22.75 -13.25 16.57
C SER A 224 -23.62 -14.39 16.02
N GLY A 225 -23.01 -15.40 15.37
CA GLY A 225 -23.73 -16.45 14.63
C GLY A 225 -24.30 -15.99 13.29
N GLN A 226 -23.97 -14.78 12.83
CA GLN A 226 -24.41 -14.18 11.57
C GLN A 226 -23.23 -13.98 10.61
N ARG A 227 -23.43 -14.07 9.29
CA ARG A 227 -22.42 -13.62 8.34
C ARG A 227 -22.14 -12.13 8.55
N PHE A 228 -20.93 -11.69 8.30
CA PHE A 228 -20.57 -10.27 8.51
C PHE A 228 -21.49 -9.32 7.73
N GLU A 229 -21.81 -9.66 6.47
CA GLU A 229 -22.69 -8.88 5.62
C GLU A 229 -24.08 -8.71 6.24
N GLU A 230 -24.64 -9.78 6.82
CA GLU A 230 -25.93 -9.78 7.50
C GLU A 230 -25.87 -8.98 8.81
N TYR A 231 -24.80 -9.18 9.59
CA TYR A 231 -24.58 -8.40 10.81
C TYR A 231 -24.50 -6.91 10.53
N ALA A 232 -23.64 -6.51 9.56
CA ALA A 232 -23.49 -5.12 9.19
C ALA A 232 -24.81 -4.51 8.66
N GLN A 233 -25.55 -5.27 7.86
CA GLN A 233 -26.87 -4.84 7.34
C GLN A 233 -27.84 -4.56 8.48
N GLN A 234 -27.98 -5.47 9.43
CA GLN A 234 -28.99 -5.39 10.50
C GLN A 234 -28.63 -4.39 11.61
N HIS A 235 -27.32 -4.30 11.95
CA HIS A 235 -26.89 -3.58 13.14
C HIS A 235 -26.22 -2.23 12.83
N ILE A 236 -25.92 -1.94 11.56
CA ILE A 236 -25.25 -0.69 11.18
C ILE A 236 -25.98 0.00 10.01
N LEU A 237 -26.13 -0.69 8.86
CA LEU A 237 -26.66 -0.05 7.65
C LEU A 237 -28.14 0.32 7.78
N GLN A 238 -28.99 -0.62 8.24
CA GLN A 238 -30.43 -0.37 8.41
C GLN A 238 -30.72 0.66 9.51
N PRO A 239 -30.15 0.58 10.72
CA PRO A 239 -30.37 1.61 11.74
C PRO A 239 -29.97 3.01 11.29
N LEU A 240 -28.92 3.12 10.45
CA LEU A 240 -28.48 4.38 9.89
C LEU A 240 -29.21 4.76 8.59
N ASP A 241 -30.22 4.00 8.15
CA ASP A 241 -30.94 4.21 6.89
C ASP A 241 -30.00 4.39 5.68
N MET A 242 -28.96 3.55 5.60
CA MET A 242 -27.98 3.53 4.49
C MET A 242 -28.53 2.68 3.33
N GLN A 243 -29.65 3.09 2.72
CA GLN A 243 -30.39 2.32 1.71
C GLN A 243 -29.53 1.93 0.50
N TYR A 244 -28.65 2.85 0.04
CA TYR A 244 -27.70 2.60 -1.04
C TYR A 244 -26.32 2.25 -0.48
N ALA A 245 -26.30 1.16 0.31
CA ALA A 245 -25.07 0.54 0.81
C ALA A 245 -25.26 -0.97 0.97
N SER A 246 -24.23 -1.75 0.72
CA SER A 246 -24.25 -3.21 0.91
C SER A 246 -22.85 -3.79 1.02
N PHE A 247 -22.68 -4.82 1.85
CA PHE A 247 -21.48 -5.65 1.89
C PHE A 247 -21.57 -6.90 1.00
N GLU A 248 -22.75 -7.20 0.44
CA GLU A 248 -22.94 -8.33 -0.45
C GLU A 248 -22.10 -8.17 -1.73
N GLN A 249 -21.23 -9.14 -2.02
CA GLN A 249 -20.39 -9.11 -3.23
C GLN A 249 -21.15 -9.53 -4.50
N LYS A 250 -22.30 -10.17 -4.34
CA LYS A 250 -23.33 -10.28 -5.35
C LYS A 250 -24.45 -9.33 -4.92
N LEU A 251 -24.42 -8.13 -5.48
CA LEU A 251 -25.41 -7.10 -5.13
C LEU A 251 -26.84 -7.60 -5.35
N PRO A 252 -27.77 -7.24 -4.47
CA PRO A 252 -29.21 -7.38 -4.70
C PRO A 252 -29.64 -6.78 -6.04
N ALA A 253 -30.70 -7.33 -6.64
CA ALA A 253 -31.14 -6.93 -7.97
C ALA A 253 -31.51 -5.43 -8.07
N GLU A 254 -32.05 -4.88 -6.98
CA GLU A 254 -32.43 -3.47 -6.86
C GLU A 254 -31.21 -2.53 -6.78
N LEU A 255 -30.08 -2.99 -6.22
CA LEU A 255 -28.86 -2.20 -6.09
C LEU A 255 -27.92 -2.32 -7.29
N LEU A 256 -28.01 -3.42 -8.03
CA LEU A 256 -27.11 -3.70 -9.14
C LEU A 256 -27.07 -2.61 -10.23
N PRO A 257 -28.19 -1.98 -10.63
CA PRO A 257 -28.18 -0.89 -11.62
C PRO A 257 -27.41 0.36 -11.17
N HIS A 258 -27.23 0.54 -9.87
CA HIS A 258 -26.58 1.70 -9.27
C HIS A 258 -25.05 1.52 -9.12
N ALA A 259 -24.51 0.32 -9.38
CA ALA A 259 -23.09 0.07 -9.22
C ALA A 259 -22.26 0.80 -10.27
N ALA A 260 -21.35 1.66 -9.81
CA ALA A 260 -20.39 2.32 -10.68
C ALA A 260 -19.42 1.29 -11.29
N LYS A 261 -19.09 1.45 -12.57
CA LYS A 261 -18.04 0.69 -13.22
C LYS A 261 -16.66 1.22 -12.88
N GLY A 262 -15.67 0.34 -12.83
CA GLY A 262 -14.28 0.67 -12.56
C GLY A 262 -13.46 0.87 -13.84
N TYR A 263 -12.56 1.87 -13.86
CA TYR A 263 -11.73 2.23 -15.00
C TYR A 263 -10.25 2.37 -14.60
N LEU A 264 -9.34 2.03 -15.51
CA LEU A 264 -7.95 2.50 -15.38
C LEU A 264 -7.85 3.99 -15.76
N LEU A 265 -8.44 4.35 -16.91
CA LEU A 265 -8.55 5.72 -17.41
C LEU A 265 -10.01 6.00 -17.73
N GLY A 266 -10.49 7.20 -17.45
CA GLY A 266 -11.85 7.61 -17.77
C GLY A 266 -12.18 7.56 -19.27
N SER A 267 -11.18 7.79 -20.13
CA SER A 267 -11.29 7.64 -21.59
C SER A 267 -11.23 6.19 -22.07
N GLY A 268 -10.94 5.23 -21.17
CA GLY A 268 -10.80 3.81 -21.49
C GLY A 268 -12.09 3.02 -21.37
N LYS A 269 -11.97 1.69 -21.47
CA LYS A 269 -13.07 0.75 -21.26
C LYS A 269 -13.18 0.38 -19.78
N SER A 270 -14.39 0.05 -19.35
CA SER A 270 -14.63 -0.48 -18.01
C SER A 270 -14.02 -1.87 -17.83
N TYR A 271 -13.64 -2.16 -16.61
CA TYR A 271 -13.18 -3.47 -16.18
C TYR A 271 -14.32 -4.29 -15.57
N PRO A 272 -14.19 -5.63 -15.52
CA PRO A 272 -15.14 -6.47 -14.78
C PRO A 272 -15.25 -6.04 -13.32
N ALA A 273 -16.42 -6.26 -12.72
CA ALA A 273 -16.65 -5.89 -11.32
C ALA A 273 -15.62 -6.55 -10.38
N GLU A 274 -15.10 -5.77 -9.47
CA GLU A 274 -14.22 -6.23 -8.40
C GLU A 274 -15.07 -6.93 -7.32
N LYS A 275 -14.55 -8.01 -6.76
CA LYS A 275 -15.09 -8.63 -5.54
C LYS A 275 -14.02 -8.68 -4.48
N ASN A 276 -14.39 -8.39 -3.25
CA ASN A 276 -13.53 -8.62 -2.09
C ASN A 276 -13.97 -9.91 -1.42
N THR A 277 -13.08 -10.89 -1.32
CA THR A 277 -13.42 -12.22 -0.80
C THR A 277 -13.64 -12.26 0.71
N ALA A 278 -13.16 -11.24 1.42
CA ALA A 278 -13.48 -10.98 2.83
C ALA A 278 -14.17 -9.61 2.91
N PRO A 279 -15.50 -9.55 2.79
CA PRO A 279 -16.24 -8.28 2.54
C PRO A 279 -15.96 -7.19 3.57
N GLY A 280 -15.79 -7.53 4.84
CA GLY A 280 -15.43 -6.56 5.88
C GLY A 280 -14.10 -5.83 5.63
N VAL A 281 -13.18 -6.42 4.85
CA VAL A 281 -11.86 -5.82 4.59
C VAL A 281 -11.92 -4.66 3.60
N GLY A 282 -12.79 -4.76 2.58
CA GLY A 282 -12.85 -3.76 1.52
C GLY A 282 -14.06 -3.92 0.60
N GLY A 283 -15.08 -4.68 1.02
CA GLY A 283 -16.18 -5.10 0.17
C GLY A 283 -17.41 -4.19 0.16
N LEU A 284 -17.42 -3.12 0.92
CA LEU A 284 -18.55 -2.19 0.95
C LEU A 284 -18.80 -1.60 -0.44
N TYR A 285 -20.05 -1.57 -0.83
CA TYR A 285 -20.62 -0.69 -1.84
C TYR A 285 -21.40 0.41 -1.10
N ALA A 286 -21.21 1.67 -1.43
CA ALA A 286 -21.94 2.76 -0.79
C ALA A 286 -22.04 3.99 -1.71
N SER A 287 -23.18 4.68 -1.62
CA SER A 287 -23.35 6.02 -2.18
C SER A 287 -22.72 7.09 -1.29
N GLY A 288 -22.57 8.30 -1.83
CA GLY A 288 -22.15 9.45 -1.04
C GLY A 288 -23.10 9.73 0.14
N ALA A 289 -24.40 9.72 -0.13
CA ALA A 289 -25.43 9.92 0.90
C ALA A 289 -25.38 8.85 2.02
N ALA A 290 -25.16 7.58 1.66
CA ALA A 290 -24.99 6.55 2.67
C ALA A 290 -23.76 6.81 3.56
N MET A 291 -22.66 7.27 2.98
CA MET A 291 -21.45 7.60 3.75
C MET A 291 -21.63 8.86 4.61
N SER A 292 -22.44 9.83 4.18
CA SER A 292 -22.83 11.00 5.00
C SER A 292 -23.51 10.56 6.29
N ARG A 293 -24.42 9.59 6.22
CA ARG A 293 -25.13 9.07 7.41
C ARG A 293 -24.19 8.39 8.39
N PHE A 294 -23.24 7.58 7.89
CA PHE A 294 -22.23 6.97 8.75
C PHE A 294 -21.32 8.01 9.43
N MET A 295 -20.87 9.04 8.69
CA MET A 295 -20.07 10.13 9.25
C MET A 295 -20.84 10.89 10.33
N MET A 296 -22.10 11.25 10.05
CA MET A 296 -22.95 11.98 11.02
C MET A 296 -23.15 11.16 12.30
N ALA A 297 -23.42 9.85 12.20
CA ALA A 297 -23.53 8.98 13.36
C ALA A 297 -22.23 8.91 14.18
N ALA A 298 -21.08 8.75 13.51
CA ALA A 298 -19.77 8.69 14.18
C ALA A 298 -19.42 10.02 14.89
N LEU A 299 -19.76 11.16 14.28
CA LEU A 299 -19.59 12.49 14.86
C LEU A 299 -20.57 12.79 15.98
N ASN A 300 -21.77 12.20 15.94
CA ASN A 300 -22.83 12.38 16.92
C ASN A 300 -22.89 11.20 17.93
N HIS A 301 -21.75 10.80 18.46
CA HIS A 301 -21.63 9.84 19.56
C HIS A 301 -22.30 8.48 19.30
N GLY A 302 -22.31 8.02 18.05
CA GLY A 302 -22.87 6.73 17.63
C GLY A 302 -24.39 6.72 17.41
N GLU A 303 -25.02 7.89 17.25
CA GLU A 303 -26.46 8.04 17.07
C GLU A 303 -26.80 8.94 15.88
N LEU A 304 -27.84 8.60 15.13
CA LEU A 304 -28.40 9.43 14.06
C LEU A 304 -29.94 9.25 14.00
N ASP A 305 -30.68 10.35 13.89
CA ASP A 305 -32.16 10.37 13.77
C ASP A 305 -32.87 9.53 14.85
N GLY A 306 -32.34 9.54 16.09
CA GLY A 306 -32.86 8.78 17.21
C GLY A 306 -32.51 7.26 17.18
N GLN A 307 -31.77 6.81 16.18
CA GLN A 307 -31.26 5.43 16.09
C GLN A 307 -29.82 5.39 16.56
N ARG A 308 -29.56 4.53 17.53
CA ARG A 308 -28.24 4.37 18.13
C ARG A 308 -27.59 3.05 17.67
N ILE A 309 -26.42 3.16 17.04
CA ILE A 309 -25.62 1.99 16.66
C ILE A 309 -24.54 1.65 17.71
N MET A 310 -24.21 2.58 18.61
CA MET A 310 -23.17 2.42 19.62
C MET A 310 -23.41 3.41 20.76
N ARG A 311 -23.10 3.03 22.02
CA ARG A 311 -23.16 3.98 23.15
C ARG A 311 -22.14 5.10 22.99
N ALA A 312 -22.42 6.27 23.57
CA ALA A 312 -21.57 7.43 23.49
C ALA A 312 -20.15 7.17 24.02
N GLU A 313 -20.04 6.44 25.12
CA GLU A 313 -18.78 6.07 25.75
C GLU A 313 -17.96 5.13 24.85
N THR A 314 -18.62 4.16 24.21
CA THR A 314 -17.99 3.22 23.27
C THR A 314 -17.51 3.92 22.02
N ASN A 315 -18.31 4.86 21.48
CA ASN A 315 -17.91 5.69 20.34
C ASN A 315 -16.71 6.59 20.72
N ALA A 316 -16.74 7.23 21.88
CA ALA A 316 -15.62 8.02 22.37
C ALA A 316 -14.35 7.18 22.53
N GLN A 317 -14.45 5.97 23.10
CA GLN A 317 -13.34 5.03 23.19
C GLN A 317 -12.79 4.67 21.81
N MET A 318 -13.68 4.43 20.84
CA MET A 318 -13.29 4.11 19.46
C MET A 318 -12.52 5.25 18.79
N LEU A 319 -12.84 6.49 19.06
CA LEU A 319 -12.19 7.69 18.50
C LEU A 319 -10.95 8.14 19.29
N THR A 320 -10.68 7.57 20.47
CA THR A 320 -9.54 7.96 21.31
C THR A 320 -8.24 7.35 20.78
N PRO A 321 -7.19 8.18 20.55
CA PRO A 321 -5.88 7.70 20.14
C PRO A 321 -5.29 6.68 21.12
N GLN A 322 -4.80 5.58 20.60
CA GLN A 322 -4.14 4.52 21.38
C GLN A 322 -2.66 4.85 21.64
N ALA A 323 -1.97 3.99 22.39
CA ALA A 323 -0.56 4.18 22.70
C ALA A 323 0.30 4.35 21.44
N ALA A 324 1.21 5.32 21.47
CA ALA A 324 2.11 5.60 20.36
C ALA A 324 3.36 4.72 20.41
N ILE A 325 3.80 4.24 19.25
CA ILE A 325 5.12 3.62 19.10
C ILE A 325 6.21 4.69 19.03
N LEU A 326 5.91 5.79 18.34
CA LEU A 326 6.71 7.03 18.27
C LEU A 326 5.84 8.17 18.79
N PRO A 327 6.22 8.83 19.89
CA PRO A 327 5.31 9.68 20.66
C PRO A 327 4.79 10.92 19.92
N HIS A 328 5.57 11.45 18.96
CA HIS A 328 5.22 12.68 18.24
C HIS A 328 4.44 12.41 16.94
N LEU A 329 4.29 11.14 16.54
CA LEU A 329 3.67 10.81 15.26
C LEU A 329 2.16 10.54 15.37
N PRO A 330 1.43 10.63 14.23
CA PRO A 330 0.06 10.19 14.12
C PRO A 330 -0.15 8.76 14.66
N ARG A 331 -1.28 8.51 15.30
CA ARG A 331 -1.62 7.26 15.99
C ARG A 331 -2.83 6.60 15.35
N MET A 332 -3.00 5.32 15.63
CA MET A 332 -4.30 4.69 15.45
C MET A 332 -5.17 4.95 16.68
N THR A 333 -6.45 5.14 16.44
CA THR A 333 -7.49 4.87 17.44
C THR A 333 -7.92 3.41 17.31
N LEU A 334 -9.09 3.02 17.82
CA LEU A 334 -9.63 1.69 17.53
C LEU A 334 -10.23 1.67 16.12
N GLY A 335 -9.33 1.71 15.13
CA GLY A 335 -9.63 1.58 13.70
C GLY A 335 -9.57 2.85 12.87
N TRP A 336 -9.48 4.03 13.45
CA TRP A 336 -9.28 5.28 12.71
C TRP A 336 -7.81 5.73 12.78
N MET A 337 -7.35 6.35 11.72
CA MET A 337 -6.09 7.07 11.72
C MET A 337 -6.32 8.45 12.35
N ALA A 338 -5.63 8.73 13.46
CA ALA A 338 -5.61 10.05 14.07
C ALA A 338 -4.39 10.81 13.58
N SER A 339 -4.59 11.95 12.96
CA SER A 339 -3.54 12.80 12.41
C SER A 339 -3.90 14.29 12.56
N ASP A 340 -2.96 15.17 12.27
CA ASP A 340 -3.21 16.60 12.16
C ASP A 340 -3.35 17.00 10.68
N THR A 341 -4.32 17.86 10.38
CA THR A 341 -4.41 18.54 9.09
C THR A 341 -4.78 20.01 9.35
N GLY A 342 -3.92 20.92 8.93
CA GLY A 342 -4.14 22.35 9.14
C GLY A 342 -4.14 22.79 10.60
N GLY A 343 -3.68 21.96 11.54
CA GLY A 343 -3.75 22.16 12.97
C GLY A 343 -5.00 21.57 13.64
N TYR A 344 -5.84 20.87 12.89
CA TYR A 344 -7.02 20.18 13.41
C TYR A 344 -6.74 18.70 13.60
N GLU A 345 -7.09 18.17 14.76
CA GLU A 345 -7.00 16.74 15.00
C GLU A 345 -8.09 16.02 14.18
N THR A 346 -7.66 15.14 13.29
CA THR A 346 -8.55 14.41 12.39
C THR A 346 -8.69 12.95 12.78
N ARG A 347 -9.83 12.36 12.40
CA ARG A 347 -10.06 10.92 12.35
C ARG A 347 -10.35 10.56 10.92
N SER A 348 -9.55 9.66 10.34
CA SER A 348 -9.68 9.37 8.92
C SER A 348 -9.47 7.91 8.61
N HIS A 349 -9.91 7.48 7.44
CA HIS A 349 -9.53 6.20 6.84
C HIS A 349 -9.56 6.30 5.32
N GLY A 350 -8.46 5.83 4.70
CA GLY A 350 -8.38 5.74 3.25
C GLY A 350 -8.88 4.38 2.74
N GLY A 351 -9.30 4.34 1.50
CA GLY A 351 -9.69 3.11 0.82
C GLY A 351 -9.20 3.08 -0.62
N THR A 352 -8.68 1.92 -1.02
CA THR A 352 -8.23 1.68 -2.39
C THR A 352 -8.65 0.28 -2.80
N MET A 353 -9.34 0.19 -3.91
CA MET A 353 -9.59 -1.02 -4.67
C MET A 353 -8.74 -0.99 -5.93
N LEU A 354 -8.92 -1.91 -6.88
CA LEU A 354 -8.15 -1.89 -8.12
C LEU A 354 -8.45 -0.63 -8.96
N PHE A 355 -9.72 -0.16 -8.92
CA PHE A 355 -10.17 0.97 -9.74
C PHE A 355 -10.83 2.10 -8.94
N PHE A 356 -11.02 1.94 -7.63
CA PHE A 356 -11.68 2.94 -6.78
C PHE A 356 -10.72 3.49 -5.74
N TYR A 357 -10.72 4.81 -5.58
CA TYR A 357 -9.91 5.53 -4.61
C TYR A 357 -10.81 6.40 -3.74
N SER A 358 -10.84 6.11 -2.45
CA SER A 358 -11.73 6.79 -1.50
C SER A 358 -10.96 7.27 -0.28
N TRP A 359 -11.48 8.29 0.36
CA TRP A 359 -11.03 8.70 1.68
C TRP A 359 -12.18 9.34 2.45
N LEU A 360 -12.21 9.10 3.75
CA LEU A 360 -13.13 9.69 4.70
C LEU A 360 -12.31 10.40 5.78
N TRP A 361 -12.62 11.67 6.04
CA TRP A 361 -12.03 12.47 7.11
C TRP A 361 -13.14 13.03 8.00
N MET A 362 -12.85 13.11 9.29
CA MET A 362 -13.65 13.82 10.28
C MET A 362 -12.74 14.73 11.09
N ILE A 363 -13.25 15.88 11.46
CA ILE A 363 -12.70 16.80 12.46
C ILE A 363 -13.71 16.83 13.62
N PRO A 364 -13.56 15.95 14.64
CA PRO A 364 -14.59 15.81 15.69
C PRO A 364 -14.85 17.12 16.45
N GLU A 365 -13.84 17.90 16.75
CA GLU A 365 -13.95 19.19 17.47
C GLU A 365 -14.75 20.26 16.71
N ARG A 366 -14.84 20.12 15.38
CA ARG A 366 -15.61 20.99 14.49
C ARG A 366 -16.90 20.35 14.02
N ASN A 367 -17.13 19.09 14.38
CA ASN A 367 -18.26 18.27 13.92
C ASN A 367 -18.40 18.26 12.39
N ILE A 368 -17.27 18.22 11.66
CA ILE A 368 -17.20 18.22 10.20
C ILE A 368 -16.75 16.83 9.72
N GLY A 369 -17.39 16.34 8.65
CA GLY A 369 -16.98 15.14 7.93
C GLY A 369 -16.93 15.39 6.42
N VAL A 370 -15.93 14.80 5.75
CA VAL A 370 -15.76 14.85 4.29
C VAL A 370 -15.48 13.45 3.76
N PHE A 371 -16.23 13.03 2.75
CA PHE A 371 -15.99 11.78 2.03
C PHE A 371 -15.79 12.07 0.56
N VAL A 372 -14.77 11.44 -0.04
CA VAL A 372 -14.43 11.52 -1.46
C VAL A 372 -14.21 10.12 -2.00
N SER A 373 -14.79 9.82 -3.17
CA SER A 373 -14.51 8.57 -3.89
C SER A 373 -14.47 8.79 -5.40
N THR A 374 -13.59 8.04 -6.09
CA THR A 374 -13.51 8.01 -7.56
C THR A 374 -13.65 6.57 -8.04
N ASN A 375 -14.14 6.38 -9.29
CA ASN A 375 -14.26 5.06 -9.92
C ASN A 375 -13.20 4.83 -11.01
N SER A 376 -12.08 5.50 -10.93
CA SER A 376 -10.95 5.32 -11.86
C SER A 376 -9.60 5.61 -11.20
N VAL A 377 -8.56 4.92 -11.69
CA VAL A 377 -7.17 5.14 -11.27
C VAL A 377 -6.67 6.49 -11.77
N GLY A 378 -6.92 6.77 -13.05
CA GLY A 378 -6.43 7.96 -13.73
C GLY A 378 -4.95 7.90 -14.11
N ARG A 379 -4.48 8.91 -14.83
CA ARG A 379 -3.06 9.09 -15.16
C ARG A 379 -2.27 9.32 -13.87
N ASP A 380 -1.13 8.65 -13.74
CA ASP A 380 -0.23 8.80 -12.59
C ASP A 380 -0.93 8.67 -11.22
N ALA A 381 -1.95 7.80 -11.13
CA ALA A 381 -2.79 7.61 -9.93
C ALA A 381 -3.56 8.87 -9.52
N ALA A 382 -4.06 9.64 -10.50
CA ALA A 382 -4.80 10.89 -10.28
C ALA A 382 -6.01 10.75 -9.35
N GLY A 383 -6.66 9.57 -9.29
CA GLY A 383 -7.74 9.30 -8.33
C GLY A 383 -7.26 9.42 -6.87
N SER A 384 -6.01 9.05 -6.59
CA SER A 384 -5.42 9.26 -5.25
C SER A 384 -5.09 10.72 -5.00
N ALA A 385 -4.56 11.43 -6.02
CA ALA A 385 -4.21 12.83 -5.91
C ALA A 385 -5.46 13.71 -5.74
N LEU A 386 -6.56 13.40 -6.46
CA LEU A 386 -7.82 14.15 -6.36
C LEU A 386 -8.34 14.17 -4.92
N ARG A 387 -8.46 13.02 -4.27
CA ARG A 387 -8.99 12.96 -2.90
C ARG A 387 -8.12 13.76 -1.91
N ALA A 388 -6.80 13.72 -2.05
CA ALA A 388 -5.89 14.49 -1.20
C ALA A 388 -6.04 15.99 -1.44
N GLN A 389 -6.09 16.43 -2.72
CA GLN A 389 -6.25 17.84 -3.06
C GLN A 389 -7.60 18.39 -2.63
N VAL A 390 -8.70 17.63 -2.79
CA VAL A 390 -10.02 18.05 -2.31
C VAL A 390 -9.97 18.31 -0.81
N TRP A 391 -9.38 17.41 -0.02
CA TRP A 391 -9.28 17.54 1.43
C TRP A 391 -8.40 18.73 1.84
N GLU A 392 -7.17 18.81 1.35
CA GLU A 392 -6.22 19.86 1.72
C GLU A 392 -6.74 21.24 1.34
N ARG A 393 -7.29 21.38 0.11
CA ARG A 393 -7.89 22.64 -0.33
C ARG A 393 -9.20 22.98 0.40
N PHE A 394 -9.98 21.97 0.81
CA PHE A 394 -11.15 22.20 1.65
C PHE A 394 -10.74 22.81 3.00
N VAL A 395 -9.76 22.21 3.67
CA VAL A 395 -9.25 22.74 4.96
C VAL A 395 -8.72 24.17 4.78
N GLU A 396 -7.89 24.42 3.75
CA GLU A 396 -7.33 25.75 3.46
C GLU A 396 -8.41 26.84 3.20
N ASN A 397 -9.52 26.48 2.54
CA ASN A 397 -10.55 27.46 2.13
C ASN A 397 -11.66 27.66 3.13
N PHE A 398 -11.95 26.69 3.98
CA PHE A 398 -13.14 26.70 4.84
C PHE A 398 -12.84 26.70 6.33
N LEU A 399 -11.60 26.39 6.74
CA LEU A 399 -11.22 26.38 8.13
C LEU A 399 -10.18 27.47 8.43
N PRO A 400 -10.23 28.09 9.62
CA PRO A 400 -9.19 29.04 10.03
C PRO A 400 -7.80 28.40 9.96
N THR A 401 -6.88 29.07 9.26
CA THR A 401 -5.50 28.59 9.19
C THR A 401 -4.81 28.78 10.53
N LEU A 402 -4.36 27.70 11.16
CA LEU A 402 -3.58 27.76 12.36
C LEU A 402 -2.09 27.91 12.00
N PRO A 403 -1.29 28.68 12.78
CA PRO A 403 0.13 28.82 12.54
C PRO A 403 0.86 27.47 12.52
N ILE A 404 1.84 27.31 11.64
CA ILE A 404 2.76 26.16 11.68
C ILE A 404 3.76 26.44 12.79
N GLU A 405 3.66 25.70 13.89
CA GLU A 405 4.60 25.79 14.98
C GLU A 405 5.77 24.82 14.76
N ALA A 406 6.96 25.24 15.14
CA ALA A 406 8.12 24.35 15.14
C ALA A 406 7.94 23.31 16.26
N ALA A 407 8.07 22.02 15.90
CA ALA A 407 7.93 20.91 16.84
C ALA A 407 9.17 20.77 17.79
N GLY A 408 10.10 21.70 17.73
CA GLY A 408 11.29 21.74 18.60
C GLY A 408 12.17 22.95 18.35
N PRO A 409 13.19 23.15 19.21
CA PRO A 409 14.08 24.34 19.19
C PRO A 409 15.08 24.36 18.04
N GLY A 410 15.12 23.29 17.21
CA GLY A 410 16.17 23.08 16.22
C GLY A 410 17.35 22.28 16.79
N VAL A 411 18.14 21.72 15.88
CA VAL A 411 19.34 20.93 16.18
C VAL A 411 20.55 21.58 15.50
N ASP A 412 21.73 21.55 16.15
CA ASP A 412 22.95 22.00 15.52
C ASP A 412 23.20 21.37 14.16
N ALA A 413 23.65 22.16 13.19
CA ALA A 413 23.77 21.70 11.80
C ALA A 413 24.79 20.55 11.62
N ALA A 414 25.81 20.45 12.49
CA ALA A 414 26.76 19.33 12.44
C ALA A 414 26.09 18.03 12.94
N VAL A 415 25.33 18.13 14.03
CA VAL A 415 24.57 17.01 14.60
C VAL A 415 23.48 16.55 13.62
N ALA A 416 22.74 17.48 13.00
CA ALA A 416 21.72 17.15 12.01
C ALA A 416 22.31 16.40 10.79
N ARG A 417 23.51 16.81 10.32
CA ARG A 417 24.22 16.08 9.26
C ARG A 417 24.68 14.70 9.71
N GLU A 418 25.14 14.53 10.94
CA GLU A 418 25.52 13.24 11.51
C GLU A 418 24.32 12.29 11.56
N HIS A 419 23.18 12.74 12.09
CA HIS A 419 21.95 11.93 12.15
C HIS A 419 21.42 11.61 10.73
N ALA A 420 21.45 12.56 9.82
CA ALA A 420 21.08 12.34 8.43
C ALA A 420 21.97 11.28 7.74
N ALA A 421 23.29 11.33 7.98
CA ALA A 421 24.24 10.34 7.47
C ALA A 421 24.01 8.95 8.09
N ALA A 422 23.70 8.87 9.38
CA ALA A 422 23.38 7.62 10.05
C ALA A 422 22.13 6.95 9.44
N LEU A 423 21.08 7.72 9.13
CA LEU A 423 19.88 7.23 8.45
C LEU A 423 20.18 6.78 7.02
N ALA A 424 20.97 7.54 6.27
CA ALA A 424 21.34 7.23 4.89
C ALA A 424 22.25 6.00 4.78
N GLY A 425 23.03 5.70 5.82
CA GLY A 425 23.88 4.50 5.91
C GLY A 425 23.10 3.20 6.00
N VAL A 426 21.79 3.27 6.27
CA VAL A 426 20.90 2.12 6.41
C VAL A 426 20.02 1.96 5.18
N THR A 427 19.77 0.72 4.77
CA THR A 427 18.76 0.39 3.77
C THR A 427 17.51 -0.11 4.47
N TRP A 428 16.38 0.51 4.18
CA TRP A 428 15.13 0.35 4.92
C TRP A 428 14.12 -0.50 4.15
N GLN A 429 13.26 -1.22 4.86
CA GLN A 429 12.09 -1.91 4.34
C GLN A 429 10.85 -1.53 5.15
N SER A 430 9.69 -1.52 4.50
CA SER A 430 8.43 -1.29 5.20
C SER A 430 8.13 -2.39 6.23
N THR A 431 7.55 -2.01 7.36
CA THR A 431 6.99 -2.97 8.33
C THR A 431 5.77 -3.70 7.74
N ARG A 432 5.02 -3.04 6.87
CA ARG A 432 3.94 -3.66 6.09
C ARG A 432 4.52 -4.40 4.89
N ARG A 433 4.68 -5.70 4.99
CA ARG A 433 5.25 -6.55 3.95
C ARG A 433 4.82 -7.99 4.07
N SER A 434 5.13 -8.79 3.06
CA SER A 434 5.04 -10.24 3.08
C SER A 434 6.44 -10.83 3.13
N ASP A 435 6.82 -11.42 4.25
CA ASP A 435 8.19 -11.95 4.48
C ASP A 435 8.29 -13.46 4.20
N SER A 436 7.14 -14.16 4.17
CA SER A 436 7.09 -15.60 3.93
C SER A 436 6.97 -15.98 2.46
N SER A 437 6.63 -15.04 1.59
CA SER A 437 6.40 -15.26 0.17
C SER A 437 7.48 -14.65 -0.72
N TYR A 438 7.43 -14.93 -2.03
CA TYR A 438 8.31 -14.32 -3.03
C TYR A 438 8.17 -12.78 -3.08
N LEU A 439 7.11 -12.20 -2.54
CA LEU A 439 6.95 -10.75 -2.41
C LEU A 439 8.06 -10.10 -1.56
N ARG A 440 8.77 -10.89 -0.76
CA ARG A 440 10.00 -10.46 -0.08
C ARG A 440 11.02 -9.83 -1.05
N MET A 441 11.03 -10.24 -2.32
CA MET A 441 11.91 -9.66 -3.34
C MET A 441 11.75 -8.16 -3.50
N LEU A 442 10.61 -7.57 -3.10
CA LEU A 442 10.40 -6.13 -3.13
C LEU A 442 11.45 -5.40 -2.28
N SER A 443 11.84 -5.96 -1.14
CA SER A 443 12.91 -5.38 -0.31
C SER A 443 14.28 -5.37 -1.01
N LEU A 444 14.51 -6.26 -1.97
CA LEU A 444 15.75 -6.29 -2.77
C LEU A 444 15.73 -5.23 -3.88
N PHE A 445 14.60 -5.05 -4.58
CA PHE A 445 14.53 -4.22 -5.79
C PHE A 445 14.01 -2.81 -5.55
N ALA A 446 13.17 -2.62 -4.52
CA ALA A 446 12.58 -1.35 -4.13
C ALA A 446 12.69 -1.10 -2.61
N PRO A 447 13.90 -1.12 -2.04
CA PRO A 447 14.09 -0.70 -0.66
C PRO A 447 13.82 0.80 -0.55
N THR A 448 13.45 1.26 0.64
CA THR A 448 13.37 2.68 0.96
C THR A 448 14.75 3.21 1.34
N ARG A 449 15.08 4.40 0.89
CA ARG A 449 16.32 5.11 1.22
C ARG A 449 16.03 6.49 1.76
N VAL A 450 16.88 6.93 2.67
CA VAL A 450 16.95 8.30 3.15
C VAL A 450 18.11 8.98 2.43
N HIS A 451 17.87 10.17 1.91
CA HIS A 451 18.86 10.94 1.16
C HIS A 451 19.21 12.20 1.96
N PRO A 452 20.42 12.29 2.52
CA PRO A 452 20.88 13.49 3.22
C PRO A 452 21.13 14.61 2.21
N GLN A 453 20.91 15.85 2.66
CA GLN A 453 21.20 17.05 1.91
C GLN A 453 22.36 17.82 2.58
N ASP A 454 23.04 18.68 1.84
CA ASP A 454 24.21 19.44 2.33
C ASP A 454 23.85 20.35 3.54
N ASP A 455 22.61 20.81 3.61
CA ASP A 455 22.10 21.68 4.69
C ASP A 455 21.59 20.91 5.93
N GLY A 456 21.81 19.60 5.99
CA GLY A 456 21.38 18.73 7.10
C GLY A 456 19.92 18.30 7.04
N THR A 457 19.16 18.71 6.00
CA THR A 457 17.83 18.16 5.76
C THR A 457 17.90 16.78 5.13
N ILE A 458 16.79 16.04 5.16
CA ILE A 458 16.68 14.74 4.49
C ILE A 458 15.48 14.70 3.56
N THR A 459 15.54 13.82 2.59
CA THR A 459 14.37 13.35 1.82
C THR A 459 14.25 11.83 1.91
N VAL A 460 13.05 11.30 1.78
CA VAL A 460 12.78 9.86 1.89
C VAL A 460 12.10 9.37 0.61
N ASP A 461 12.55 8.23 0.08
CA ASP A 461 11.96 7.62 -1.10
C ASP A 461 10.44 7.44 -0.92
N GLY A 462 9.68 7.90 -1.93
CA GLY A 462 8.23 7.76 -1.96
C GLY A 462 7.44 8.79 -1.15
N GLN A 463 8.06 9.58 -0.29
CA GLN A 463 7.39 10.67 0.42
C GLN A 463 7.40 11.95 -0.44
N LYS A 464 6.25 12.22 -1.08
CA LYS A 464 6.10 13.34 -2.02
C LYS A 464 4.98 14.27 -1.59
N GLY A 465 5.16 15.55 -1.87
CA GLY A 465 4.09 16.55 -1.77
C GLY A 465 3.15 16.53 -2.97
N LEU A 466 2.12 17.38 -2.95
CA LEU A 466 1.14 17.53 -4.04
C LEU A 466 1.78 17.95 -5.37
N ASN A 467 2.92 18.63 -5.33
CA ASN A 467 3.71 19.01 -6.49
C ASN A 467 4.54 17.85 -7.11
N GLY A 468 4.43 16.63 -6.54
CA GLY A 468 5.18 15.45 -6.98
C GLY A 468 6.65 15.43 -6.57
N GLN A 469 7.17 16.47 -5.92
CA GLN A 469 8.55 16.51 -5.42
C GLN A 469 8.66 15.76 -4.09
N LEU A 470 9.86 15.25 -3.78
CA LEU A 470 10.12 14.65 -2.48
C LEU A 470 9.99 15.71 -1.38
N LEU A 471 9.31 15.34 -0.29
CA LEU A 471 9.21 16.18 0.90
C LEU A 471 10.60 16.33 1.53
N ARG A 472 10.92 17.54 1.93
CA ARG A 472 12.15 17.86 2.69
C ARG A 472 11.80 17.92 4.18
N TRP A 473 12.67 17.33 4.98
CA TRP A 473 12.51 17.21 6.41
C TRP A 473 13.70 17.84 7.10
N ARG A 474 13.45 18.75 8.05
CA ARG A 474 14.47 19.41 8.86
C ARG A 474 14.39 18.89 10.30
N GLU A 475 15.54 18.55 10.87
CA GLU A 475 15.60 18.10 12.25
C GLU A 475 15.32 19.27 13.21
N VAL A 476 14.31 19.10 14.07
CA VAL A 476 13.81 20.12 15.00
C VAL A 476 14.05 19.76 16.46
N SER A 477 14.26 18.49 16.75
CA SER A 477 14.75 17.94 18.02
C SER A 477 15.54 16.67 17.69
N PRO A 478 16.42 16.16 18.57
CA PRO A 478 17.20 14.96 18.26
C PRO A 478 16.32 13.81 17.80
N TRP A 479 16.56 13.34 16.57
CA TRP A 479 15.85 12.26 15.91
C TRP A 479 14.36 12.53 15.59
N LEU A 480 13.94 13.81 15.62
CA LEU A 480 12.62 14.29 15.22
C LEU A 480 12.78 15.33 14.09
N TRP A 481 12.23 15.04 12.93
CA TRP A 481 12.22 15.93 11.78
C TRP A 481 10.82 16.48 11.53
N GLN A 482 10.75 17.73 11.14
CA GLN A 482 9.52 18.38 10.65
C GLN A 482 9.64 18.67 9.16
N GLN A 483 8.54 18.50 8.43
CA GLN A 483 8.43 18.86 7.04
C GLN A 483 8.70 20.36 6.85
N GLU A 484 9.58 20.73 5.94
CA GLU A 484 9.79 22.14 5.57
C GLU A 484 8.50 22.73 5.01
N ASN A 485 8.06 23.85 5.56
CA ASN A 485 6.81 24.52 5.22
C ASN A 485 5.54 23.66 5.43
N GLY A 486 5.59 22.75 6.41
CA GLY A 486 4.47 21.86 6.74
C GLY A 486 4.47 21.42 8.20
N ARG A 487 3.38 20.75 8.60
CA ARG A 487 3.18 20.23 9.96
C ARG A 487 3.61 18.77 10.11
N GLY A 488 3.84 18.08 8.98
CA GLY A 488 4.21 16.67 8.98
C GLY A 488 5.47 16.42 9.83
N LEU A 489 5.46 15.32 10.59
CA LEU A 489 6.61 14.89 11.40
C LEU A 489 7.14 13.55 10.90
N LEU A 490 8.44 13.36 11.08
CA LEU A 490 9.15 12.10 10.91
C LEU A 490 10.00 11.88 12.16
N GLU A 491 9.85 10.73 12.79
CA GLU A 491 10.53 10.40 14.03
C GLU A 491 11.28 9.08 13.91
N VAL A 492 12.43 8.99 14.54
CA VAL A 492 13.33 7.84 14.48
C VAL A 492 13.54 7.27 15.88
N LYS A 493 13.34 5.98 16.02
CA LYS A 493 13.73 5.23 17.21
C LYS A 493 15.20 4.82 17.10
N VAL A 494 15.97 5.16 18.13
CA VAL A 494 17.39 4.81 18.22
C VAL A 494 17.60 3.86 19.41
N GLU A 495 18.37 2.80 19.18
CA GLU A 495 18.80 1.86 20.22
C GLU A 495 20.32 1.68 20.09
N ASP A 496 21.04 1.80 21.21
CA ASP A 496 22.51 1.70 21.26
C ASP A 496 23.21 2.62 20.22
N GLY A 497 22.70 3.85 20.06
CA GLY A 497 23.23 4.84 19.11
C GLY A 497 22.96 4.53 17.63
N ARG A 498 22.11 3.55 17.32
CA ARG A 498 21.79 3.17 15.94
C ARG A 498 20.29 3.35 15.65
N PRO A 499 19.95 3.90 14.48
CA PRO A 499 18.55 3.98 14.07
C PRO A 499 18.00 2.58 13.75
N VAL A 500 16.97 2.17 14.48
CA VAL A 500 16.36 0.83 14.36
C VAL A 500 14.96 0.82 13.78
N TYR A 501 14.28 1.98 13.79
CA TYR A 501 12.95 2.13 13.24
C TYR A 501 12.69 3.61 12.97
N PHE A 502 12.00 3.93 11.90
CA PHE A 502 11.42 5.27 11.71
C PHE A 502 10.06 5.21 11.04
N SER A 503 9.28 6.26 11.24
CA SER A 503 8.08 6.51 10.47
C SER A 503 7.88 8.01 10.26
N GLY A 504 6.96 8.40 9.39
CA GLY A 504 6.67 9.81 9.13
C GLY A 504 5.61 10.03 8.07
N GLY A 505 5.06 11.24 8.05
CA GLY A 505 4.00 11.62 7.14
C GLY A 505 2.63 10.99 7.49
N PRO A 506 1.65 11.07 6.59
CA PRO A 506 0.25 10.75 6.88
C PRO A 506 -0.01 9.25 7.17
N PHE A 507 0.91 8.37 6.81
CA PHE A 507 0.77 6.93 7.01
C PHE A 507 1.55 6.40 8.22
N ALA A 508 2.12 7.28 9.04
CA ALA A 508 2.93 6.90 10.20
C ALA A 508 2.17 6.02 11.21
N SER A 509 0.85 6.18 11.30
CA SER A 509 -0.01 5.36 12.16
C SER A 509 -0.18 3.91 11.69
N VAL A 510 0.06 3.60 10.41
CA VAL A 510 -0.26 2.30 9.82
C VAL A 510 0.95 1.49 9.34
N PHE A 511 2.10 2.12 9.13
CA PHE A 511 3.39 1.44 8.90
C PHE A 511 4.58 2.38 9.16
N GLY A 512 5.75 1.79 9.28
CA GLY A 512 7.03 2.48 9.32
C GLY A 512 8.10 1.69 8.58
N PHE A 513 9.35 1.97 8.88
CA PHE A 513 10.49 1.38 8.21
C PHE A 513 11.49 0.83 9.22
N GLU A 514 12.02 -0.35 8.93
CA GLU A 514 13.06 -0.99 9.73
C GLU A 514 14.24 -1.41 8.85
N PRO A 515 15.46 -1.57 9.42
CA PRO A 515 16.64 -1.98 8.68
C PRO A 515 16.45 -3.33 7.97
N ILE A 516 16.92 -3.42 6.73
CA ILE A 516 17.09 -4.71 6.07
C ILE A 516 18.31 -5.39 6.69
N PRO A 517 18.23 -6.66 7.15
CA PRO A 517 19.38 -7.38 7.70
C PRO A 517 20.57 -7.39 6.74
N GLY A 518 21.79 -7.16 7.25
CA GLY A 518 22.99 -6.98 6.45
C GLY A 518 23.28 -8.16 5.49
N TRP A 519 22.99 -9.41 5.90
CA TRP A 519 23.21 -10.60 5.08
C TRP A 519 22.31 -10.67 3.83
N ARG A 520 21.22 -9.89 3.76
CA ARG A 520 20.35 -9.76 2.57
C ARG A 520 20.24 -8.31 2.07
N SER A 521 21.17 -7.44 2.49
CA SER A 521 21.15 -6.03 2.10
C SER A 521 21.22 -5.86 0.58
N PRO A 522 20.32 -5.08 -0.02
CA PRO A 522 20.35 -4.74 -1.44
C PRO A 522 21.64 -4.06 -1.89
N ALA A 523 22.39 -3.46 -0.96
CA ALA A 523 23.62 -2.74 -1.27
C ALA A 523 24.69 -3.67 -1.91
N TRP A 524 24.80 -4.90 -1.44
CA TRP A 524 25.74 -5.88 -2.01
C TRP A 524 25.04 -6.96 -2.84
N LEU A 525 23.85 -7.41 -2.42
CA LEU A 525 23.18 -8.56 -3.03
C LEU A 525 22.69 -8.27 -4.45
N ARG A 526 22.22 -7.04 -4.68
CA ARG A 526 21.76 -6.63 -6.02
C ARG A 526 22.91 -6.52 -7.04
N PRO A 527 24.03 -5.81 -6.78
CA PRO A 527 25.15 -5.84 -7.70
C PRO A 527 25.75 -7.25 -7.87
N ALA A 528 25.85 -8.04 -6.81
CA ALA A 528 26.31 -9.43 -6.92
C ALA A 528 25.42 -10.27 -7.85
N LEU A 529 24.09 -10.14 -7.75
CA LEU A 529 23.14 -10.80 -8.65
C LEU A 529 23.36 -10.36 -10.12
N PHE A 530 23.48 -9.07 -10.39
CA PHE A 530 23.68 -8.59 -11.77
C PHE A 530 25.02 -9.04 -12.36
N VAL A 531 26.09 -9.04 -11.57
CA VAL A 531 27.40 -9.59 -11.99
C VAL A 531 27.27 -11.08 -12.27
N ALA A 532 26.62 -11.84 -11.39
CA ALA A 532 26.39 -13.27 -11.58
C ALA A 532 25.62 -13.56 -12.88
N LEU A 533 24.53 -12.85 -13.13
CA LEU A 533 23.73 -12.98 -14.36
C LEU A 533 24.55 -12.61 -15.60
N GLY A 534 25.38 -11.57 -15.53
CA GLY A 534 26.31 -11.18 -16.60
C GLY A 534 27.32 -12.28 -16.92
N LEU A 535 27.94 -12.91 -15.90
CA LEU A 535 28.88 -13.99 -16.06
C LEU A 535 28.24 -15.27 -16.63
N LEU A 536 27.03 -15.63 -16.17
CA LEU A 536 26.27 -16.76 -16.72
C LEU A 536 25.88 -16.49 -18.18
N THR A 537 25.42 -15.30 -18.51
CA THR A 537 25.07 -14.91 -19.88
C THR A 537 26.29 -14.91 -20.79
N LEU A 538 27.42 -14.34 -20.36
CA LEU A 538 28.68 -14.39 -21.10
C LEU A 538 29.11 -15.83 -21.36
N SER A 539 29.04 -16.68 -20.32
CA SER A 539 29.38 -18.11 -20.47
C SER A 539 28.46 -18.81 -21.48
N ALA A 540 27.17 -18.51 -21.50
CA ALA A 540 26.21 -19.02 -22.49
C ALA A 540 26.57 -18.57 -23.91
N VAL A 541 26.83 -17.27 -24.10
CA VAL A 541 27.23 -16.68 -25.41
C VAL A 541 28.51 -17.30 -25.93
N LEU A 542 29.55 -17.38 -25.09
CA LEU A 542 30.84 -18.00 -25.47
C LEU A 542 30.69 -19.48 -25.86
N ARG A 543 29.75 -20.23 -25.23
CA ARG A 543 29.45 -21.61 -25.59
C ARG A 543 28.76 -21.72 -26.94
N ILE A 544 27.75 -20.89 -27.18
CA ILE A 544 27.04 -20.80 -28.47
C ILE A 544 28.02 -20.39 -29.55
N GLY A 545 28.78 -19.31 -29.38
CA GLY A 545 29.82 -18.88 -30.29
C GLY A 545 30.85 -19.96 -30.58
N GLY A 546 31.29 -20.69 -29.54
CA GLY A 546 32.20 -21.84 -29.68
C GLY A 546 31.64 -22.98 -30.55
N VAL A 547 30.31 -23.18 -30.61
CA VAL A 547 29.68 -24.14 -31.54
C VAL A 547 29.84 -23.63 -32.98
N PHE A 548 29.53 -22.36 -33.23
CA PHE A 548 29.67 -21.79 -34.59
C PHE A 548 31.11 -21.78 -35.07
N VAL A 549 32.06 -21.39 -34.24
CA VAL A 549 33.50 -21.39 -34.56
C VAL A 549 34.00 -22.81 -34.91
N ARG A 550 33.66 -23.79 -34.10
CA ARG A 550 34.03 -25.20 -34.40
C ARG A 550 33.41 -25.69 -35.70
N ARG A 551 32.14 -25.31 -35.96
CA ARG A 551 31.47 -25.69 -37.22
C ARG A 551 32.14 -25.04 -38.43
N TYR A 552 32.53 -23.78 -38.31
CA TYR A 552 33.23 -23.05 -39.37
C TYR A 552 34.58 -23.65 -39.68
N TYR A 553 35.41 -23.97 -38.68
CA TYR A 553 36.75 -24.56 -38.83
C TYR A 553 36.71 -26.09 -38.97
N ARG A 554 35.54 -26.74 -38.97
CA ARG A 554 35.36 -28.20 -39.08
C ARG A 554 36.10 -28.97 -37.98
N VAL A 555 36.25 -28.40 -36.79
CA VAL A 555 36.94 -29.03 -35.65
C VAL A 555 35.91 -29.73 -34.77
N SER A 556 36.14 -31.05 -34.48
CA SER A 556 35.27 -31.79 -33.57
C SER A 556 35.48 -31.34 -32.12
N ALA A 557 34.42 -31.39 -31.33
CA ALA A 557 34.50 -31.13 -29.89
C ALA A 557 35.24 -32.32 -29.23
N PRO A 558 36.24 -32.08 -28.32
CA PRO A 558 36.89 -33.15 -27.58
C PRO A 558 35.85 -34.03 -26.89
N LEU A 559 35.95 -35.34 -27.01
CA LEU A 559 35.03 -36.32 -26.39
C LEU A 559 35.21 -36.34 -24.87
N GLU A 560 36.42 -36.08 -24.41
CA GLU A 560 36.75 -36.00 -22.99
C GLU A 560 35.91 -34.97 -22.25
N ALA A 561 35.34 -35.39 -21.14
CA ALA A 561 34.45 -34.56 -20.30
C ALA A 561 33.21 -33.99 -21.02
N ARG A 562 32.69 -34.66 -22.07
CA ARG A 562 31.48 -34.27 -22.79
C ARG A 562 30.27 -34.10 -21.83
N GLY A 563 30.12 -35.04 -20.88
CA GLY A 563 29.06 -35.00 -19.87
C GLY A 563 29.13 -33.77 -18.98
N LEU A 564 30.35 -33.41 -18.50
CA LEU A 564 30.51 -32.20 -17.67
C LEU A 564 30.18 -30.91 -18.42
N ARG A 565 30.50 -30.85 -19.73
CA ARG A 565 30.15 -29.70 -20.58
C ARG A 565 28.64 -29.56 -20.77
N TRP A 566 27.98 -30.70 -21.01
CA TRP A 566 26.52 -30.72 -21.12
C TRP A 566 25.84 -30.31 -19.82
N LEU A 567 26.29 -30.90 -18.71
CA LEU A 567 25.75 -30.54 -17.38
C LEU A 567 25.93 -29.06 -17.06
N GLN A 568 27.11 -28.50 -17.34
CA GLN A 568 27.38 -27.09 -17.14
C GLN A 568 26.48 -26.20 -18.04
N THR A 569 26.26 -26.59 -19.30
CA THR A 569 25.40 -25.85 -20.23
C THR A 569 23.95 -25.91 -19.75
N LEU A 570 23.47 -27.11 -19.41
CA LEU A 570 22.10 -27.29 -18.89
C LEU A 570 21.87 -26.45 -17.62
N SER A 571 22.84 -26.48 -16.69
CA SER A 571 22.74 -25.70 -15.45
C SER A 571 22.67 -24.20 -15.70
N ILE A 572 23.51 -23.67 -16.60
CA ILE A 572 23.49 -22.23 -16.97
C ILE A 572 22.15 -21.86 -17.60
N THR A 573 21.65 -22.66 -18.55
CA THR A 573 20.37 -22.39 -19.24
C THR A 573 19.19 -22.50 -18.27
N THR A 574 19.21 -23.44 -17.33
CA THR A 574 18.19 -23.56 -16.27
C THR A 574 18.16 -22.30 -15.41
N GLN A 575 19.30 -21.81 -14.93
CA GLN A 575 19.34 -20.61 -14.10
C GLN A 575 18.87 -19.36 -14.83
N LEU A 576 19.38 -19.12 -16.04
CA LEU A 576 18.95 -17.97 -16.84
C LEU A 576 17.47 -18.08 -17.23
N GLY A 577 17.00 -19.27 -17.60
CA GLY A 577 15.59 -19.54 -17.91
C GLY A 577 14.68 -19.29 -16.71
N THR A 578 15.08 -19.70 -15.50
CA THR A 578 14.33 -19.42 -14.26
C THR A 578 14.20 -17.93 -14.02
N VAL A 579 15.29 -17.16 -14.17
CA VAL A 579 15.23 -15.70 -13.98
C VAL A 579 14.29 -15.05 -15.00
N VAL A 580 14.38 -15.46 -16.29
CA VAL A 580 13.47 -14.95 -17.33
C VAL A 580 12.01 -15.30 -16.99
N ALA A 581 11.74 -16.54 -16.58
CA ALA A 581 10.40 -16.98 -16.18
C ALA A 581 9.85 -16.16 -15.02
N TRP A 582 10.65 -15.88 -13.98
CA TRP A 582 10.24 -14.99 -12.88
C TRP A 582 9.95 -13.56 -13.34
N VAL A 583 10.76 -13.00 -14.25
CA VAL A 583 10.49 -11.66 -14.80
C VAL A 583 9.16 -11.62 -15.56
N LEU A 584 8.88 -12.65 -16.36
CA LEU A 584 7.62 -12.76 -17.10
C LEU A 584 6.42 -12.97 -16.15
N TYR A 585 6.58 -13.83 -15.13
CA TYR A 585 5.55 -14.06 -14.13
C TYR A 585 5.22 -12.77 -13.36
N VAL A 586 6.26 -12.06 -12.87
CA VAL A 586 6.09 -10.79 -12.16
C VAL A 586 5.39 -9.74 -13.03
N LYS A 587 5.71 -9.69 -14.34
CA LYS A 587 4.97 -8.82 -15.28
C LYS A 587 3.51 -9.22 -15.43
N SER A 588 3.21 -10.51 -15.46
CA SER A 588 1.82 -10.98 -15.62
C SER A 588 0.93 -10.64 -14.42
N ILE A 589 1.49 -10.71 -13.21
CA ILE A 589 0.75 -10.35 -11.98
C ILE A 589 0.69 -8.84 -11.72
N ALA A 590 1.46 -8.03 -12.46
CA ALA A 590 1.37 -6.57 -12.40
C ALA A 590 0.10 -6.01 -13.07
N ALA A 591 -0.56 -6.81 -13.91
CA ALA A 591 -1.85 -6.43 -14.48
C ALA A 591 -2.93 -6.32 -13.39
N PRO A 592 -3.97 -5.49 -13.58
CA PRO A 592 -5.07 -5.38 -12.63
C PRO A 592 -5.68 -6.76 -12.31
N GLY A 593 -5.80 -7.07 -11.03
CA GLY A 593 -6.28 -8.38 -10.54
C GLY A 593 -5.27 -9.52 -10.62
N GLY A 594 -4.11 -9.34 -11.27
CA GLY A 594 -3.12 -10.41 -11.46
C GLY A 594 -2.49 -10.92 -10.16
N ILE A 595 -2.30 -10.05 -9.16
CA ILE A 595 -1.73 -10.44 -7.86
C ILE A 595 -2.68 -11.32 -7.04
N SER A 596 -3.98 -11.19 -7.26
CA SER A 596 -4.99 -12.02 -6.61
C SER A 596 -5.05 -13.45 -7.16
N GLY A 597 -4.46 -13.68 -8.32
CA GLY A 597 -4.15 -14.96 -8.97
C GLY A 597 -5.30 -15.97 -9.05
N TYR A 598 -5.63 -16.40 -10.26
CA TYR A 598 -6.74 -17.34 -10.48
C TYR A 598 -6.33 -18.80 -10.36
N SER A 599 -5.04 -19.12 -10.51
CA SER A 599 -4.57 -20.48 -10.42
C SER A 599 -3.23 -20.60 -9.70
N ASN A 600 -3.04 -21.74 -9.04
CA ASN A 600 -1.79 -22.06 -8.37
C ASN A 600 -0.70 -22.50 -9.35
N GLY A 601 -1.10 -22.96 -10.54
CA GLY A 601 -0.20 -23.58 -11.51
C GLY A 601 1.02 -22.75 -11.89
N PRO A 602 0.86 -21.48 -12.33
CA PRO A 602 2.01 -20.64 -12.66
C PRO A 602 2.97 -20.43 -11.49
N LEU A 603 2.47 -20.23 -10.26
CA LEU A 603 3.31 -20.04 -9.09
C LEU A 603 4.06 -21.34 -8.74
N ILE A 604 3.37 -22.50 -8.75
CA ILE A 604 4.00 -23.81 -8.52
C ILE A 604 5.10 -24.04 -9.54
N LEU A 605 4.86 -23.72 -10.83
CA LEU A 605 5.86 -23.80 -11.86
C LEU A 605 7.08 -22.91 -11.55
N MET A 606 6.85 -21.65 -11.13
CA MET A 606 7.94 -20.75 -10.76
C MET A 606 8.76 -21.29 -9.58
N GLN A 607 8.11 -21.84 -8.58
CA GLN A 607 8.77 -22.46 -7.42
C GLN A 607 9.58 -23.72 -7.85
N ALA A 608 9.00 -24.57 -8.69
CA ALA A 608 9.69 -25.75 -9.23
C ALA A 608 10.94 -25.35 -10.04
N LEU A 609 10.85 -24.35 -10.91
CA LEU A 609 11.99 -23.80 -11.65
C LEU A 609 13.06 -23.24 -10.72
N SER A 610 12.65 -22.60 -9.62
CA SER A 610 13.59 -22.09 -8.62
C SER A 610 14.33 -23.21 -7.90
N TRP A 611 13.66 -24.31 -7.57
CA TRP A 611 14.32 -25.51 -7.04
C TRP A 611 15.30 -26.10 -8.04
N LEU A 612 14.91 -26.22 -9.32
CA LEU A 612 15.79 -26.66 -10.39
C LEU A 612 17.03 -25.73 -10.53
N SER A 613 16.84 -24.41 -10.35
CA SER A 613 17.95 -23.44 -10.34
C SER A 613 18.92 -23.67 -9.18
N VAL A 614 18.42 -24.02 -7.99
CA VAL A 614 19.28 -24.39 -6.85
C VAL A 614 20.06 -25.67 -7.13
N PHE A 615 19.41 -26.71 -7.66
CA PHE A 615 20.12 -27.95 -8.08
C PHE A 615 21.14 -27.67 -9.19
N ALA A 616 20.82 -26.77 -10.12
CA ALA A 616 21.76 -26.36 -11.16
C ALA A 616 23.01 -25.69 -10.58
N ALA A 617 22.86 -24.88 -9.50
CA ALA A 617 23.99 -24.27 -8.81
C ALA A 617 24.92 -25.37 -8.19
N VAL A 618 24.33 -26.35 -7.53
CA VAL A 618 25.08 -27.51 -7.00
C VAL A 618 25.81 -28.25 -8.13
N ALA A 619 25.17 -28.49 -9.26
CA ALA A 619 25.76 -29.10 -10.41
C ALA A 619 26.93 -28.28 -10.99
N LEU A 620 26.83 -26.94 -11.02
CA LEU A 620 27.93 -26.07 -11.44
C LEU A 620 29.16 -26.19 -10.53
N VAL A 621 28.95 -26.26 -9.20
CA VAL A 621 30.01 -26.48 -8.22
C VAL A 621 30.66 -27.87 -8.46
N TRP A 622 29.81 -28.90 -8.63
CA TRP A 622 30.32 -30.25 -8.92
C TRP A 622 31.16 -30.31 -10.21
N VAL A 623 30.73 -29.63 -11.28
CA VAL A 623 31.51 -29.51 -12.53
C VAL A 623 32.84 -28.80 -12.29
N ALA A 624 32.88 -27.75 -11.46
CA ALA A 624 34.12 -27.03 -11.15
C ALA A 624 35.10 -27.91 -10.36
N VAL A 625 34.60 -28.67 -9.39
CA VAL A 625 35.40 -29.63 -8.59
C VAL A 625 35.94 -30.78 -9.45
N ARG A 626 35.11 -31.31 -10.35
CA ARG A 626 35.44 -32.45 -11.23
C ARG A 626 36.12 -32.03 -12.53
N ALA A 627 36.52 -30.77 -12.69
CA ALA A 627 37.16 -30.25 -13.90
C ALA A 627 38.46 -31.01 -14.15
N PRO A 628 38.62 -31.73 -15.30
CA PRO A 628 39.81 -32.54 -15.56
C PRO A 628 41.11 -31.73 -15.57
N ALA A 629 42.22 -32.36 -15.18
CA ALA A 629 43.54 -31.71 -15.23
C ALA A 629 43.96 -31.37 -16.68
N SER A 630 43.42 -32.10 -17.67
CA SER A 630 43.60 -31.84 -19.10
C SER A 630 42.97 -30.54 -19.60
N TRP A 631 42.04 -29.93 -18.82
CA TRP A 631 41.50 -28.63 -19.18
C TRP A 631 42.52 -27.51 -18.98
N PRO A 632 42.65 -26.56 -19.93
CA PRO A 632 43.47 -25.37 -19.74
C PRO A 632 43.12 -24.64 -18.44
N ARG A 633 44.12 -24.06 -17.77
CA ARG A 633 43.91 -23.31 -16.50
C ARG A 633 42.78 -22.31 -16.58
N VAL A 634 42.71 -21.52 -17.66
CA VAL A 634 41.65 -20.52 -17.91
C VAL A 634 40.25 -21.15 -17.87
N ARG A 635 40.10 -22.34 -18.42
CA ARG A 635 38.80 -23.05 -18.42
C ARG A 635 38.45 -23.59 -17.03
N ARG A 636 39.43 -24.08 -16.27
CA ARG A 636 39.22 -24.54 -14.89
C ARG A 636 38.81 -23.39 -13.97
N TYR A 637 39.51 -22.25 -14.07
CA TYR A 637 39.11 -21.03 -13.33
C TYR A 637 37.73 -20.50 -13.79
N GLY A 638 37.47 -20.51 -15.10
CA GLY A 638 36.16 -20.15 -15.65
C GLY A 638 35.02 -21.03 -15.10
N ALA A 639 35.26 -22.32 -14.87
CA ALA A 639 34.26 -23.20 -14.24
C ALA A 639 33.94 -22.78 -12.80
N TRP A 640 34.93 -22.39 -12.00
CA TRP A 640 34.72 -21.84 -10.65
C TRP A 640 34.00 -20.51 -10.64
N VAL A 641 34.34 -19.60 -11.59
CA VAL A 641 33.62 -18.30 -11.74
C VAL A 641 32.14 -18.51 -12.04
N VAL A 642 31.86 -19.46 -12.96
CA VAL A 642 30.45 -19.80 -13.30
C VAL A 642 29.74 -20.50 -12.13
N ALA A 643 30.45 -21.36 -11.38
CA ALA A 643 29.88 -21.98 -10.18
C ALA A 643 29.54 -20.96 -9.11
N LEU A 644 30.43 -19.99 -8.84
CA LEU A 644 30.17 -18.91 -7.89
C LEU A 644 28.99 -18.07 -8.33
N ALA A 645 28.91 -17.72 -9.61
CA ALA A 645 27.77 -17.00 -10.17
C ALA A 645 26.45 -17.77 -9.95
N GLY A 646 26.46 -19.08 -10.19
CA GLY A 646 25.31 -19.94 -9.94
C GLY A 646 24.92 -20.00 -8.46
N VAL A 647 25.88 -20.05 -7.55
CA VAL A 647 25.62 -20.01 -6.10
C VAL A 647 24.97 -18.68 -5.69
N VAL A 648 25.40 -17.55 -6.25
CA VAL A 648 24.77 -16.24 -5.98
C VAL A 648 23.30 -16.23 -6.42
N VAL A 649 22.97 -16.75 -7.60
CA VAL A 649 21.58 -16.83 -8.08
C VAL A 649 20.75 -17.73 -7.16
N ALA A 650 21.27 -18.89 -6.76
CA ALA A 650 20.61 -19.79 -5.82
C ALA A 650 20.41 -19.13 -4.44
N PHE A 651 21.41 -18.42 -3.94
CA PHE A 651 21.33 -17.68 -2.69
C PHE A 651 20.21 -16.62 -2.72
N VAL A 652 20.07 -15.89 -3.83
CA VAL A 652 18.95 -14.96 -4.02
C VAL A 652 17.62 -15.70 -4.03
N ALA A 653 17.51 -16.82 -4.75
CA ALA A 653 16.28 -17.61 -4.78
C ALA A 653 15.84 -18.09 -3.39
N ILE A 654 16.79 -18.54 -2.57
CA ILE A 654 16.54 -18.97 -1.18
C ILE A 654 16.15 -17.78 -0.29
N THR A 655 16.96 -16.73 -0.30
CA THR A 655 16.79 -15.58 0.60
C THR A 655 15.55 -14.75 0.29
N GLN A 656 15.14 -14.72 -0.98
CA GLN A 656 13.92 -14.02 -1.42
C GLN A 656 12.68 -14.92 -1.48
N ARG A 657 12.73 -16.13 -0.88
CA ARG A 657 11.59 -17.06 -0.80
C ARG A 657 11.03 -17.50 -2.17
N LEU A 658 11.84 -17.50 -3.23
CA LEU A 658 11.43 -18.00 -4.54
C LEU A 658 11.30 -19.53 -4.59
N ILE A 659 11.82 -20.24 -3.57
CA ILE A 659 11.80 -21.71 -3.41
C ILE A 659 10.82 -22.17 -2.34
N SER A 660 9.83 -21.36 -1.97
CA SER A 660 8.83 -21.76 -0.99
C SER A 660 8.16 -23.09 -1.40
N THR A 661 7.85 -23.94 -0.42
CA THR A 661 7.08 -25.17 -0.63
C THR A 661 5.59 -24.97 -0.46
N GLY A 662 5.16 -23.79 -0.02
CA GLY A 662 3.77 -23.39 0.16
C GLY A 662 3.31 -22.37 -0.88
N LEU A 663 2.01 -22.33 -1.14
CA LEU A 663 1.37 -21.33 -2.02
C LEU A 663 1.18 -19.99 -1.29
N GLN A 664 2.16 -19.59 -0.52
CA GLN A 664 2.16 -18.39 0.32
C GLN A 664 2.28 -17.14 -0.56
N LEU A 665 1.24 -16.31 -0.57
CA LEU A 665 1.14 -15.07 -1.35
C LEU A 665 0.49 -13.94 -0.56
#